data_a963054c3c6f3a823d0e4506b9ce911b
#
_entry.id   a963054c3c6f3a823d0e4506b9ce911b
#
_cell.length_a   1.000
_cell.length_b   1.000
_cell.length_c   1.000
_cell.angle_alpha   90.00
_cell.angle_beta   90.00
_cell.angle_gamma   90.00
#
_symmetry.space_group_name_H-M   'P 1'
#
loop_
_entity.id
_entity.type
_entity.pdbx_description
1 polymer ?
#
loop_
_entity_poly.entity_id
_entity_poly.type
_entity_poly.pdbx_seq_one_letter_code
_entity_poly.pdbx_strand_id
1 'polypeptide(L)'
;MTEEEIIINEDNHKFDKLIEADAHKYKLSGMFKDWYLDYASYVILHRAVPHIADGLKPVQRRVLHAMYKMDDGAFTKVANIVGQAMQYHPHGDQSILGALVQLGQKGFTVDCQGNWGNILTGDSNAAPRYIEARLSKFAKEVIFDPKVTNWMNSYDGRNLEPTELPVRFPLLLAQGTEGIGVGLASKILPHNFNELIDASIAIIKGEPYEIYPDFPTGGFADCSKYMCGKRGGSVKVRARIEKIDKNTIAITETPYGKYTKDLIDSILKAKEKGKIKIKKIEDMTTYKVEILIHLPNDVSPDKTIDALYAFTDCECNIAPNACVIVDNKPQFLSVNDILEYSTRHTREILLRELEIKLSELEDDWHYNSLERIFFENRIYKVLEQDQKDWESQIDDVFFHMKEYQDFFKREIVREDILKLVEKPVRKISKFDTKAVDEKIRAIEEEILKVKDNIEHIDRYTINWFDGLKKKYGKDYPRKTELTGFETIAATKVVNNNAKLQANLAEGFVGIGLKKDDGGEYICDCSDLSEIIVISKDGKYRITKVEDKAFFGKNLLYVGLFNRGDDRTIYNVIYREGKTSIYYAKRFAVTSVTRDKEYDITSGVEGSRIEWFTVNHNGEAETVKINLRPKPKLKKTVFEYDFSTLAIKGKASRGNLVSKNVIQRISLKSKGVSTIEGKDIWFDTDIQKLNDDGHGLYLGKFSDDDKVLAVFKNGSFYTTSFELVNRYPGNLLFIEKFDSDKVFTALYYDGQVKSFYVKRFSFVLSDNTPLSFISDAPKSYLVDISSDKHPQYEISWKMEDKPAENVDAEEWISKKGISAKGKKCAERGEVKSVRFIEPLVKEEDNVPAEEQEAFNLDIEAEDIPDSQLDDELDNIIEEPTLF
;
A
#
# COMPACT_ATOMS: atom_id res chain seq x y z
N MET A 1 -19.05 -23.06 78.61
CA MET A 1 -19.96 -22.81 77.47
C MET A 1 -21.38 -22.88 78.03
N THR A 2 -22.10 -21.82 77.96
CA THR A 2 -23.51 -21.74 78.40
C THR A 2 -24.39 -22.42 77.39
N GLU A 3 -25.55 -22.89 77.80
CA GLU A 3 -26.54 -23.55 76.83
C GLU A 3 -26.86 -22.67 75.61
N GLU A 4 -26.80 -21.34 75.72
CA GLU A 4 -26.96 -20.39 74.66
C GLU A 4 -25.77 -20.43 73.64
N GLU A 5 -24.55 -20.64 74.10
CA GLU A 5 -23.38 -20.79 73.22
C GLU A 5 -23.40 -22.10 72.43
N ILE A 6 -24.01 -23.16 72.98
CA ILE A 6 -24.21 -24.45 72.31
C ILE A 6 -25.29 -24.36 71.24
N ILE A 7 -26.40 -23.64 71.50
CA ILE A 7 -27.51 -23.42 70.57
C ILE A 7 -27.05 -22.54 69.41
N ILE A 8 -26.28 -21.48 69.67
CA ILE A 8 -25.74 -20.61 68.65
C ILE A 8 -24.73 -21.37 67.76
N ASN A 9 -23.93 -22.28 68.30
CA ASN A 9 -23.01 -23.11 67.51
C ASN A 9 -23.70 -24.20 66.70
N GLU A 10 -24.81 -24.80 67.22
CA GLU A 10 -25.61 -25.79 66.44
C GLU A 10 -26.42 -25.12 65.34
N ASP A 11 -26.95 -23.92 65.53
CA ASP A 11 -27.65 -23.18 64.48
C ASP A 11 -26.69 -22.65 63.41
N ASN A 12 -25.50 -22.18 63.78
CA ASN A 12 -24.47 -21.83 62.79
C ASN A 12 -24.00 -23.05 61.99
N HIS A 13 -23.85 -24.23 62.63
CA HIS A 13 -23.50 -25.45 61.88
C HIS A 13 -24.65 -25.97 60.99
N LYS A 14 -25.91 -25.74 61.41
CA LYS A 14 -27.07 -26.01 60.52
C LYS A 14 -27.18 -25.02 59.37
N PHE A 15 -26.90 -23.74 59.64
CA PHE A 15 -26.87 -22.70 58.63
C PHE A 15 -25.70 -22.93 57.62
N ASP A 16 -24.52 -23.32 58.09
CA ASP A 16 -23.40 -23.71 57.23
C ASP A 16 -23.69 -24.96 56.40
N LYS A 17 -24.36 -25.97 56.97
CA LYS A 17 -24.82 -27.16 56.24
C LYS A 17 -25.95 -26.85 55.24
N LEU A 18 -26.85 -25.91 55.53
CA LEU A 18 -27.86 -25.44 54.56
C LEU A 18 -27.21 -24.59 53.48
N ILE A 19 -26.25 -23.78 53.76
CA ILE A 19 -25.45 -23.06 52.79
C ILE A 19 -24.59 -24.04 51.95
N GLU A 20 -24.06 -25.12 52.56
CA GLU A 20 -23.36 -26.18 51.80
C GLU A 20 -24.25 -27.05 50.96
N ALA A 21 -25.52 -27.23 51.34
CA ALA A 21 -26.48 -28.04 50.59
C ALA A 21 -27.14 -27.29 49.40
N ASP A 22 -27.32 -25.97 49.53
CA ASP A 22 -27.96 -25.15 48.47
C ASP A 22 -26.95 -24.26 47.64
N ALA A 23 -25.77 -24.05 48.12
CA ALA A 23 -24.73 -23.44 47.35
C ALA A 23 -24.00 -24.51 46.53
N HIS A 24 -24.36 -24.68 45.26
CA HIS A 24 -23.41 -25.25 44.30
C HIS A 24 -22.16 -24.42 44.34
N LYS A 25 -21.16 -24.79 45.19
CA LYS A 25 -19.82 -24.21 45.21
C LYS A 25 -19.13 -24.60 43.93
N TYR A 26 -19.42 -23.86 42.84
CA TYR A 26 -18.66 -23.97 41.61
C TYR A 26 -17.26 -23.43 41.88
N LYS A 27 -16.29 -24.32 41.86
CA LYS A 27 -14.87 -23.88 41.85
C LYS A 27 -14.67 -23.07 40.59
N LEU A 28 -13.89 -21.99 40.71
CA LEU A 28 -13.54 -21.15 39.53
C LEU A 28 -12.99 -21.99 38.37
N SER A 29 -12.23 -23.06 38.66
CA SER A 29 -11.77 -24.03 37.66
C SER A 29 -12.88 -24.80 36.96
N GLY A 30 -13.99 -25.13 37.65
CA GLY A 30 -15.15 -25.73 37.03
C GLY A 30 -15.93 -24.75 36.14
N MET A 31 -16.10 -23.50 36.60
CA MET A 31 -16.70 -22.45 35.78
C MET A 31 -15.92 -22.19 34.48
N PHE A 32 -14.58 -22.19 34.56
CA PHE A 32 -13.74 -22.09 33.36
C PHE A 32 -13.85 -23.33 32.48
N LYS A 33 -13.87 -24.52 33.06
CA LYS A 33 -13.85 -25.76 32.30
C LYS A 33 -15.20 -26.06 31.63
N ASP A 34 -16.30 -25.80 32.34
CA ASP A 34 -17.64 -26.22 31.87
C ASP A 34 -18.35 -25.04 31.16
N TRP A 35 -18.45 -23.85 31.80
CA TRP A 35 -19.27 -22.77 31.27
C TRP A 35 -18.51 -21.87 30.27
N TYR A 36 -17.29 -21.49 30.61
CA TYR A 36 -16.51 -20.59 29.76
C TYR A 36 -16.05 -21.28 28.48
N LEU A 37 -15.61 -22.55 28.57
CA LEU A 37 -15.20 -23.31 27.39
C LEU A 37 -16.39 -23.58 26.48
N ASP A 38 -17.56 -23.95 27.02
CA ASP A 38 -18.78 -24.16 26.24
C ASP A 38 -19.20 -22.87 25.53
N TYR A 39 -19.21 -21.75 26.27
CA TYR A 39 -19.51 -20.46 25.67
C TYR A 39 -18.47 -20.05 24.62
N ALA A 40 -17.19 -20.20 24.91
CA ALA A 40 -16.11 -19.89 23.96
C ALA A 40 -16.22 -20.75 22.70
N SER A 41 -16.45 -22.04 22.85
CA SER A 41 -16.67 -23.00 21.75
C SER A 41 -17.88 -22.60 20.92
N TYR A 42 -19.03 -22.29 21.56
CA TYR A 42 -20.21 -21.79 20.88
C TYR A 42 -19.95 -20.52 20.06
N VAL A 43 -19.26 -19.51 20.66
CA VAL A 43 -18.91 -18.26 19.95
C VAL A 43 -18.01 -18.52 18.76
N ILE A 44 -17.06 -19.44 18.88
CA ILE A 44 -16.14 -19.78 17.79
C ILE A 44 -16.89 -20.49 16.66
N LEU A 45 -17.56 -21.59 16.96
CA LEU A 45 -18.15 -22.49 15.97
C LEU A 45 -19.46 -21.95 15.37
N HIS A 46 -20.27 -21.23 16.16
CA HIS A 46 -21.63 -20.86 15.77
C HIS A 46 -21.85 -19.34 15.57
N ARG A 47 -20.82 -18.50 15.70
CA ARG A 47 -20.97 -17.04 15.54
C ARG A 47 -19.86 -16.35 14.75
N ALA A 48 -18.60 -16.52 15.17
CA ALA A 48 -17.52 -15.65 14.75
C ALA A 48 -16.76 -16.12 13.52
N VAL A 49 -16.54 -17.42 13.37
CA VAL A 49 -15.67 -18.01 12.35
C VAL A 49 -16.51 -18.64 11.23
N PRO A 50 -16.18 -18.40 9.95
CA PRO A 50 -16.89 -19.00 8.82
C PRO A 50 -16.52 -20.48 8.65
N HIS A 51 -17.45 -21.27 8.12
CA HIS A 51 -17.20 -22.65 7.72
C HIS A 51 -16.44 -22.70 6.39
N ILE A 52 -15.49 -23.62 6.23
CA ILE A 52 -14.65 -23.68 5.03
C ILE A 52 -15.43 -24.06 3.77
N ALA A 53 -16.44 -24.95 3.89
CA ALA A 53 -17.18 -25.51 2.77
C ALA A 53 -18.02 -24.44 2.02
N ASP A 54 -18.75 -23.59 2.76
CA ASP A 54 -19.61 -22.57 2.16
C ASP A 54 -19.10 -21.13 2.36
N GLY A 55 -18.06 -20.93 3.17
CA GLY A 55 -17.50 -19.61 3.45
C GLY A 55 -18.39 -18.70 4.29
N LEU A 56 -19.42 -19.23 4.93
CA LEU A 56 -20.45 -18.47 5.63
C LEU A 56 -20.40 -18.69 7.15
N LYS A 57 -20.74 -17.65 7.88
CA LYS A 57 -21.09 -17.78 9.29
C LYS A 57 -22.52 -18.35 9.41
N PRO A 58 -22.87 -19.04 10.51
CA PRO A 58 -24.21 -19.62 10.66
C PRO A 58 -25.36 -18.63 10.45
N VAL A 59 -25.24 -17.40 10.96
CA VAL A 59 -26.28 -16.36 10.73
C VAL A 59 -26.43 -16.02 9.25
N GLN A 60 -25.33 -15.92 8.50
CA GLN A 60 -25.36 -15.60 7.07
C GLN A 60 -26.00 -16.74 6.26
N ARG A 61 -25.65 -18.00 6.59
CA ARG A 61 -26.24 -19.20 5.98
C ARG A 61 -27.75 -19.25 6.21
N ARG A 62 -28.22 -18.99 7.44
CA ARG A 62 -29.63 -18.95 7.80
C ARG A 62 -30.42 -17.85 7.12
N VAL A 63 -29.81 -16.68 6.97
CA VAL A 63 -30.41 -15.55 6.23
C VAL A 63 -30.56 -15.91 4.74
N LEU A 64 -29.54 -16.44 4.09
CA LEU A 64 -29.61 -16.87 2.69
C LEU A 64 -30.60 -18.01 2.50
N HIS A 65 -30.66 -18.97 3.42
CA HIS A 65 -31.68 -20.04 3.42
C HIS A 65 -33.11 -19.51 3.57
N ALA A 66 -33.34 -18.57 4.49
CA ALA A 66 -34.64 -17.91 4.64
C ALA A 66 -35.05 -17.16 3.36
N MET A 67 -34.13 -16.44 2.73
CA MET A 67 -34.36 -15.78 1.45
C MET A 67 -34.68 -16.76 0.34
N TYR A 68 -33.99 -17.91 0.27
CA TYR A 68 -34.27 -18.96 -0.71
C TYR A 68 -35.68 -19.57 -0.55
N LYS A 69 -36.10 -19.79 0.68
CA LYS A 69 -37.46 -20.29 0.98
C LYS A 69 -38.58 -19.32 0.60
N MET A 70 -38.31 -18.03 0.60
CA MET A 70 -39.23 -16.95 0.25
C MET A 70 -39.14 -16.52 -1.21
N ASP A 71 -38.20 -17.07 -1.98
CA ASP A 71 -37.81 -16.53 -3.30
C ASP A 71 -38.91 -16.75 -4.35
N ASP A 72 -39.57 -15.67 -4.72
CA ASP A 72 -40.49 -15.58 -5.86
C ASP A 72 -39.95 -14.77 -7.04
N GLY A 73 -38.66 -14.35 -6.94
CA GLY A 73 -37.98 -13.49 -7.92
C GLY A 73 -38.20 -11.99 -7.72
N ALA A 74 -39.13 -11.58 -6.86
CA ALA A 74 -39.42 -10.18 -6.55
C ALA A 74 -38.56 -9.66 -5.38
N PHE A 75 -38.49 -8.34 -5.22
CA PHE A 75 -37.89 -7.73 -4.04
C PHE A 75 -38.81 -7.86 -2.83
N THR A 76 -38.27 -8.29 -1.72
CA THR A 76 -38.98 -8.47 -0.44
C THR A 76 -38.43 -7.50 0.60
N LYS A 77 -39.31 -6.94 1.43
CA LYS A 77 -38.90 -6.07 2.56
C LYS A 77 -37.94 -6.80 3.48
N VAL A 78 -36.83 -6.13 3.81
CA VAL A 78 -35.82 -6.70 4.72
C VAL A 78 -36.39 -7.08 6.06
N ALA A 79 -37.39 -6.35 6.57
CA ALA A 79 -38.12 -6.71 7.80
C ALA A 79 -38.76 -8.11 7.73
N ASN A 80 -39.31 -8.50 6.57
CA ASN A 80 -39.93 -9.82 6.38
C ASN A 80 -38.85 -10.91 6.32
N ILE A 81 -37.75 -10.66 5.64
CA ILE A 81 -36.58 -11.58 5.55
C ILE A 81 -36.02 -11.84 6.95
N VAL A 82 -35.84 -10.77 7.75
CA VAL A 82 -35.34 -10.88 9.13
C VAL A 82 -36.33 -11.72 9.97
N GLY A 83 -37.65 -11.45 9.86
CA GLY A 83 -38.70 -12.23 10.55
C GLY A 83 -38.66 -13.72 10.16
N GLN A 84 -38.51 -14.04 8.87
CA GLN A 84 -38.36 -15.42 8.39
C GLN A 84 -37.06 -16.08 8.90
N ALA A 85 -35.95 -15.37 8.93
CA ALA A 85 -34.67 -15.89 9.40
C ALA A 85 -34.67 -16.20 10.92
N MET A 86 -35.53 -15.54 11.71
CA MET A 86 -35.69 -15.81 13.15
C MET A 86 -36.20 -17.22 13.44
N GLN A 87 -36.82 -17.90 12.47
CA GLN A 87 -37.22 -19.30 12.60
C GLN A 87 -36.04 -20.27 12.68
N TYR A 88 -34.87 -19.82 12.22
CA TYR A 88 -33.61 -20.60 12.19
C TYR A 88 -32.56 -20.05 13.15
N HIS A 89 -32.60 -18.75 13.46
CA HIS A 89 -31.55 -18.09 14.23
C HIS A 89 -32.04 -17.60 15.59
N PRO A 90 -31.63 -18.24 16.72
CA PRO A 90 -32.13 -17.94 18.06
C PRO A 90 -31.50 -16.70 18.71
N HIS A 91 -31.36 -15.61 17.95
CA HIS A 91 -30.80 -14.35 18.43
C HIS A 91 -31.61 -13.16 17.94
N GLY A 92 -31.35 -11.96 18.49
CA GLY A 92 -32.13 -10.76 18.20
C GLY A 92 -32.07 -10.35 16.71
N ASP A 93 -33.16 -9.75 16.24
CA ASP A 93 -33.39 -9.25 14.88
C ASP A 93 -32.25 -8.35 14.36
N GLN A 94 -31.64 -7.54 15.24
CA GLN A 94 -30.55 -6.65 14.87
C GLN A 94 -29.29 -7.41 14.40
N SER A 95 -29.02 -8.59 14.96
CA SER A 95 -27.89 -9.42 14.53
C SER A 95 -28.12 -10.00 13.12
N ILE A 96 -29.38 -10.40 12.84
CA ILE A 96 -29.80 -10.89 11.52
C ILE A 96 -29.76 -9.76 10.49
N LEU A 97 -30.31 -8.58 10.84
CA LEU A 97 -30.26 -7.39 9.99
C LEU A 97 -28.81 -7.01 9.63
N GLY A 98 -27.93 -6.95 10.62
CA GLY A 98 -26.52 -6.61 10.39
C GLY A 98 -25.83 -7.61 9.46
N ALA A 99 -26.11 -8.90 9.60
CA ALA A 99 -25.57 -9.94 8.70
C ALA A 99 -26.10 -9.78 7.26
N LEU A 100 -27.41 -9.51 7.09
CA LEU A 100 -28.01 -9.29 5.78
C LEU A 100 -27.47 -8.03 5.10
N VAL A 101 -27.31 -6.92 5.85
CA VAL A 101 -26.73 -5.68 5.34
C VAL A 101 -25.29 -5.91 4.86
N GLN A 102 -24.48 -6.62 5.63
CA GLN A 102 -23.11 -6.96 5.22
C GLN A 102 -23.07 -7.82 3.94
N LEU A 103 -23.95 -8.81 3.81
CA LEU A 103 -24.07 -9.61 2.58
C LEU A 103 -24.45 -8.76 1.37
N GLY A 104 -25.41 -7.83 1.56
CA GLY A 104 -25.83 -6.92 0.50
C GLY A 104 -24.72 -5.95 0.06
N GLN A 105 -23.99 -5.37 1.02
CA GLN A 105 -22.89 -4.44 0.73
C GLN A 105 -21.71 -5.10 0.00
N LYS A 106 -21.53 -6.42 0.15
CA LYS A 106 -20.50 -7.19 -0.58
C LYS A 106 -20.85 -7.43 -2.05
N GLY A 107 -22.12 -7.32 -2.44
CA GLY A 107 -22.57 -7.31 -3.84
C GLY A 107 -22.52 -8.64 -4.59
N PHE A 108 -22.36 -9.78 -3.91
CA PHE A 108 -22.33 -11.09 -4.55
C PHE A 108 -23.67 -11.85 -4.44
N THR A 109 -24.21 -11.94 -3.24
CA THR A 109 -25.29 -12.87 -2.92
C THR A 109 -26.67 -12.24 -2.88
N VAL A 110 -26.76 -10.94 -2.66
CA VAL A 110 -28.00 -10.21 -2.44
C VAL A 110 -28.07 -8.98 -3.32
N ASP A 111 -29.14 -8.87 -4.12
CA ASP A 111 -29.52 -7.64 -4.82
C ASP A 111 -30.24 -6.72 -3.82
N CYS A 112 -29.80 -5.47 -3.76
CA CYS A 112 -30.25 -4.48 -2.80
C CYS A 112 -31.08 -3.37 -3.44
N GLN A 113 -32.17 -2.95 -2.81
CA GLN A 113 -32.96 -1.78 -3.20
C GLN A 113 -33.20 -0.86 -1.99
N GLY A 114 -33.03 0.45 -2.19
CA GLY A 114 -33.09 1.45 -1.11
C GLY A 114 -31.73 1.79 -0.53
N ASN A 115 -31.71 2.42 0.65
CA ASN A 115 -30.47 2.84 1.32
C ASN A 115 -29.92 1.73 2.23
N TRP A 116 -28.89 1.03 1.75
CA TRP A 116 -28.20 -0.05 2.47
C TRP A 116 -26.95 0.42 3.23
N GLY A 117 -26.79 1.74 3.42
CA GLY A 117 -25.56 2.35 3.93
C GLY A 117 -24.52 2.54 2.83
N ASN A 118 -23.40 3.12 3.20
CA ASN A 118 -22.31 3.39 2.27
C ASN A 118 -20.98 2.91 2.85
N ILE A 119 -20.31 1.99 2.15
CA ILE A 119 -19.00 1.44 2.55
C ILE A 119 -17.84 2.44 2.43
N LEU A 120 -18.06 3.58 1.73
CA LEU A 120 -17.06 4.64 1.56
C LEU A 120 -17.16 5.70 2.65
N THR A 121 -18.39 6.13 2.99
CA THR A 121 -18.62 7.18 4.00
C THR A 121 -18.86 6.64 5.40
N GLY A 122 -19.23 5.33 5.52
CA GLY A 122 -19.61 4.72 6.79
C GLY A 122 -21.03 5.03 7.22
N ASP A 123 -21.86 5.59 6.34
CA ASP A 123 -23.27 5.85 6.64
C ASP A 123 -24.02 4.55 6.89
N SER A 124 -24.90 4.56 7.88
CA SER A 124 -25.72 3.42 8.26
C SER A 124 -26.88 3.20 7.28
N ASN A 125 -27.36 1.96 7.22
CA ASN A 125 -28.51 1.59 6.43
C ASN A 125 -29.83 2.18 6.99
N ALA A 126 -30.82 2.37 6.12
CA ALA A 126 -32.16 2.74 6.52
C ALA A 126 -32.84 1.61 7.33
N ALA A 127 -33.94 1.94 8.04
CA ALA A 127 -34.69 0.95 8.80
C ALA A 127 -35.20 -0.19 7.88
N PRO A 128 -35.25 -1.46 8.36
CA PRO A 128 -35.56 -2.65 7.56
C PRO A 128 -36.93 -2.64 6.86
N ARG A 129 -37.87 -1.81 7.33
CA ARG A 129 -39.18 -1.61 6.68
C ARG A 129 -39.13 -0.79 5.39
N TYR A 130 -38.02 -0.05 5.14
CA TYR A 130 -37.87 0.80 3.96
C TYR A 130 -37.02 0.17 2.85
N ILE A 131 -36.11 -0.72 3.20
CA ILE A 131 -35.17 -1.37 2.24
C ILE A 131 -35.71 -2.75 1.84
N GLU A 132 -35.31 -3.16 0.63
CA GLU A 132 -35.74 -4.42 0.04
C GLU A 132 -34.56 -5.21 -0.49
N ALA A 133 -34.69 -6.53 -0.50
CA ALA A 133 -33.67 -7.45 -0.98
C ALA A 133 -34.28 -8.62 -1.74
N ARG A 134 -33.48 -9.22 -2.61
CA ARG A 134 -33.73 -10.53 -3.21
C ARG A 134 -32.39 -11.25 -3.43
N LEU A 135 -32.43 -12.57 -3.64
CA LEU A 135 -31.25 -13.31 -4.04
C LEU A 135 -30.78 -12.88 -5.43
N SER A 136 -29.48 -12.67 -5.57
CA SER A 136 -28.86 -12.38 -6.86
C SER A 136 -28.96 -13.59 -7.79
N LYS A 137 -28.85 -13.38 -9.09
CA LYS A 137 -28.78 -14.48 -10.08
C LYS A 137 -27.56 -15.36 -9.83
N PHE A 138 -26.44 -14.77 -9.43
CA PHE A 138 -25.23 -15.48 -9.05
C PHE A 138 -25.47 -16.40 -7.84
N ALA A 139 -26.10 -15.89 -6.78
CA ALA A 139 -26.39 -16.68 -5.59
C ALA A 139 -27.28 -17.89 -5.91
N LYS A 140 -28.33 -17.70 -6.70
CA LYS A 140 -29.23 -18.79 -7.10
C LYS A 140 -28.51 -19.90 -7.87
N GLU A 141 -27.57 -19.53 -8.72
CA GLU A 141 -26.83 -20.48 -9.58
C GLU A 141 -25.69 -21.19 -8.82
N VAL A 142 -25.06 -20.51 -7.87
CA VAL A 142 -23.80 -20.97 -7.26
C VAL A 142 -23.99 -21.58 -5.87
N ILE A 143 -25.00 -21.13 -5.11
CA ILE A 143 -25.11 -21.44 -3.67
C ILE A 143 -26.12 -22.55 -3.38
N PHE A 144 -27.18 -22.64 -4.17
CA PHE A 144 -28.30 -23.51 -3.81
C PHE A 144 -28.43 -24.70 -4.76
N ASP A 145 -28.52 -25.88 -4.19
CA ASP A 145 -29.06 -27.09 -4.76
C ASP A 145 -29.63 -27.99 -3.64
N PRO A 146 -30.97 -28.07 -3.48
CA PRO A 146 -31.58 -28.87 -2.42
C PRO A 146 -31.27 -30.38 -2.48
N LYS A 147 -30.92 -30.90 -3.68
CA LYS A 147 -30.65 -32.33 -3.89
C LYS A 147 -29.31 -32.77 -3.30
N VAL A 148 -28.32 -31.89 -3.29
CA VAL A 148 -26.98 -32.15 -2.74
C VAL A 148 -26.80 -31.56 -1.34
N THR A 149 -27.76 -30.82 -0.83
CA THR A 149 -27.70 -30.16 0.49
C THR A 149 -27.91 -31.19 1.62
N ASN A 150 -27.08 -31.13 2.64
CA ASN A 150 -27.25 -31.86 3.87
C ASN A 150 -28.12 -31.02 4.83
N TRP A 151 -29.19 -31.65 5.36
CA TRP A 151 -30.18 -30.99 6.19
C TRP A 151 -30.07 -31.40 7.65
N MET A 152 -30.32 -30.47 8.56
CA MET A 152 -30.46 -30.71 10.00
C MET A 152 -31.67 -29.99 10.56
N ASN A 153 -32.13 -30.37 11.75
CA ASN A 153 -33.22 -29.69 12.43
C ASN A 153 -32.78 -28.28 12.90
N SER A 154 -33.68 -27.30 12.77
CA SER A 154 -33.53 -25.99 13.40
C SER A 154 -33.46 -26.12 14.94
N TYR A 155 -33.02 -25.03 15.60
CA TYR A 155 -32.86 -25.00 17.06
C TYR A 155 -34.12 -25.38 17.85
N ASP A 156 -35.31 -25.16 17.29
CA ASP A 156 -36.60 -25.48 17.87
C ASP A 156 -37.18 -26.82 17.35
N GLY A 157 -36.49 -27.51 16.46
CA GLY A 157 -36.90 -28.79 15.86
C GLY A 157 -38.09 -28.71 14.89
N ARG A 158 -38.62 -27.53 14.58
CA ARG A 158 -39.79 -27.34 13.74
C ARG A 158 -39.50 -27.27 12.26
N ASN A 159 -38.30 -26.86 11.90
CA ASN A 159 -37.86 -26.62 10.52
C ASN A 159 -36.58 -27.38 10.22
N LEU A 160 -36.30 -27.56 8.93
CA LEU A 160 -35.01 -28.05 8.45
C LEU A 160 -34.17 -26.85 7.97
N GLU A 161 -32.92 -26.81 8.40
CA GLU A 161 -31.91 -25.85 7.93
C GLU A 161 -30.71 -26.59 7.32
N PRO A 162 -29.98 -25.98 6.37
CA PRO A 162 -28.78 -26.61 5.82
C PRO A 162 -27.65 -26.64 6.84
N THR A 163 -26.98 -27.78 6.98
CA THR A 163 -25.73 -27.88 7.75
C THR A 163 -24.66 -26.96 7.14
N GLU A 164 -24.55 -27.02 5.83
CA GLU A 164 -23.73 -26.17 4.97
C GLU A 164 -24.45 -26.02 3.62
N LEU A 165 -24.19 -24.94 2.90
CA LEU A 165 -24.71 -24.74 1.56
C LEU A 165 -23.73 -25.28 0.51
N PRO A 166 -24.22 -25.92 -0.57
CA PRO A 166 -23.38 -26.48 -1.61
C PRO A 166 -22.84 -25.39 -2.53
N VAL A 167 -21.90 -24.58 -2.04
CA VAL A 167 -21.32 -23.44 -2.76
C VAL A 167 -20.29 -23.90 -3.78
N ARG A 168 -20.51 -23.59 -5.06
CA ARG A 168 -19.67 -23.99 -6.20
C ARG A 168 -18.79 -22.86 -6.70
N PHE A 169 -18.15 -22.14 -5.78
CA PHE A 169 -17.27 -20.98 -6.03
C PHE A 169 -16.52 -20.63 -4.73
N PRO A 170 -15.28 -20.11 -4.78
CA PRO A 170 -14.53 -19.71 -3.58
C PRO A 170 -15.08 -18.41 -2.94
N LEU A 171 -16.35 -18.49 -2.50
CA LEU A 171 -17.13 -17.36 -1.98
C LEU A 171 -16.49 -16.69 -0.77
N LEU A 172 -15.87 -17.48 0.13
CA LEU A 172 -15.17 -16.97 1.30
C LEU A 172 -14.07 -15.97 0.93
N LEU A 173 -13.27 -16.32 -0.06
CA LEU A 173 -12.15 -15.49 -0.52
C LEU A 173 -12.62 -14.28 -1.32
N ALA A 174 -13.68 -14.43 -2.13
CA ALA A 174 -14.25 -13.31 -2.87
C ALA A 174 -14.85 -12.24 -1.96
N GLN A 175 -15.60 -12.67 -0.94
CA GLN A 175 -16.26 -11.75 -0.01
C GLN A 175 -15.36 -11.23 1.11
N GLY A 176 -14.33 -12.00 1.48
CA GLY A 176 -13.61 -11.80 2.73
C GLY A 176 -14.51 -11.92 3.96
N THR A 177 -13.92 -11.99 5.12
CA THR A 177 -14.65 -12.02 6.39
C THR A 177 -13.80 -11.49 7.53
N GLU A 178 -14.46 -10.90 8.52
CA GLU A 178 -13.86 -10.52 9.79
C GLU A 178 -14.76 -11.00 10.93
N GLY A 179 -14.16 -11.62 11.95
CA GLY A 179 -14.89 -12.11 13.11
C GLY A 179 -13.99 -12.19 14.33
N ILE A 180 -14.52 -11.75 15.46
CA ILE A 180 -13.83 -11.79 16.76
C ILE A 180 -14.53 -12.83 17.62
N GLY A 181 -13.80 -13.90 17.92
CA GLY A 181 -14.23 -14.95 18.84
C GLY A 181 -13.62 -14.76 20.23
N VAL A 182 -13.73 -15.81 21.04
CA VAL A 182 -13.08 -15.85 22.36
C VAL A 182 -11.71 -16.51 22.20
N GLY A 183 -10.64 -15.76 22.47
CA GLY A 183 -9.26 -16.25 22.36
C GLY A 183 -8.72 -16.35 20.93
N LEU A 184 -9.55 -16.13 19.90
CA LEU A 184 -9.13 -16.10 18.49
C LEU A 184 -9.93 -15.08 17.69
N ALA A 185 -9.38 -14.70 16.55
CA ALA A 185 -10.06 -13.87 15.55
C ALA A 185 -9.80 -14.44 14.15
N SER A 186 -10.75 -14.22 13.23
CA SER A 186 -10.57 -14.50 11.81
C SER A 186 -10.62 -13.18 11.05
N LYS A 187 -9.64 -12.96 10.16
CA LYS A 187 -9.61 -11.83 9.23
C LYS A 187 -9.08 -12.30 7.89
N ILE A 188 -10.00 -12.64 6.99
CA ILE A 188 -9.72 -13.05 5.62
C ILE A 188 -10.04 -11.87 4.71
N LEU A 189 -9.05 -11.42 3.96
CA LEU A 189 -9.19 -10.28 3.05
C LEU A 189 -9.94 -10.70 1.79
N PRO A 190 -10.70 -9.81 1.15
CA PRO A 190 -11.35 -10.09 -0.12
C PRO A 190 -10.34 -10.19 -1.27
N HIS A 191 -10.65 -11.02 -2.27
CA HIS A 191 -9.84 -11.25 -3.47
C HIS A 191 -10.68 -11.05 -4.73
N ASN A 192 -10.01 -10.80 -5.85
CA ASN A 192 -10.69 -10.56 -7.12
C ASN A 192 -11.42 -11.80 -7.64
N PHE A 193 -12.66 -11.62 -8.08
CA PHE A 193 -13.52 -12.67 -8.63
C PHE A 193 -12.89 -13.42 -9.80
N ASN A 194 -12.33 -12.70 -10.77
CA ASN A 194 -11.74 -13.30 -11.97
C ASN A 194 -10.45 -14.06 -11.65
N GLU A 195 -9.60 -13.49 -10.78
CA GLU A 195 -8.34 -14.11 -10.36
C GLU A 195 -8.59 -15.39 -9.55
N LEU A 196 -9.64 -15.43 -8.71
CA LEU A 196 -10.03 -16.63 -8.00
C LEU A 196 -10.48 -17.74 -8.95
N ILE A 197 -11.20 -17.40 -10.03
CA ILE A 197 -11.59 -18.38 -11.06
C ILE A 197 -10.35 -18.88 -11.81
N ASP A 198 -9.47 -17.98 -12.25
CA ASP A 198 -8.25 -18.36 -12.97
C ASP A 198 -7.36 -19.26 -12.11
N ALA A 199 -7.20 -18.91 -10.84
CA ALA A 199 -6.44 -19.74 -9.89
C ALA A 199 -7.12 -21.10 -9.63
N SER A 200 -8.47 -21.17 -9.53
CA SER A 200 -9.19 -22.43 -9.40
C SER A 200 -9.00 -23.34 -10.63
N ILE A 201 -8.99 -22.77 -11.83
CA ILE A 201 -8.71 -23.49 -13.07
C ILE A 201 -7.25 -23.98 -13.08
N ALA A 202 -6.28 -23.13 -12.67
CA ALA A 202 -4.88 -23.49 -12.57
C ALA A 202 -4.66 -24.65 -11.58
N ILE A 203 -5.34 -24.65 -10.42
CA ILE A 203 -5.30 -25.75 -9.43
C ILE A 203 -5.75 -27.08 -10.06
N ILE A 204 -6.86 -27.08 -10.82
CA ILE A 204 -7.34 -28.32 -11.47
C ILE A 204 -6.33 -28.82 -12.51
N LYS A 205 -5.67 -27.91 -13.24
CA LYS A 205 -4.65 -28.25 -14.24
C LYS A 205 -3.28 -28.60 -13.62
N GLY A 206 -3.05 -28.31 -12.32
CA GLY A 206 -1.75 -28.47 -11.67
C GLY A 206 -0.75 -27.37 -12.07
N GLU A 207 -1.22 -26.20 -12.54
CA GLU A 207 -0.41 -25.05 -12.91
C GLU A 207 -0.14 -24.14 -11.70
N PRO A 208 0.99 -23.41 -11.65
CA PRO A 208 1.26 -22.46 -10.59
C PRO A 208 0.31 -21.27 -10.66
N TYR A 209 -0.04 -20.70 -9.51
CA TYR A 209 -0.90 -19.52 -9.40
C TYR A 209 -0.47 -18.63 -8.23
N GLU A 210 -0.79 -17.35 -8.34
CA GLU A 210 -0.63 -16.36 -7.28
C GLU A 210 -1.91 -15.53 -7.15
N ILE A 211 -2.35 -15.28 -5.94
CA ILE A 211 -3.50 -14.43 -5.65
C ILE A 211 -3.18 -13.43 -4.55
N TYR A 212 -3.63 -12.20 -4.75
CA TYR A 212 -3.46 -11.10 -3.82
C TYR A 212 -4.80 -10.45 -3.51
N PRO A 213 -4.95 -9.82 -2.32
CA PRO A 213 -6.17 -9.10 -1.96
C PRO A 213 -6.59 -8.06 -3.01
N ASP A 214 -7.89 -7.92 -3.17
CA ASP A 214 -8.53 -6.88 -3.97
C ASP A 214 -9.65 -6.23 -3.16
N PHE A 215 -9.55 -4.94 -2.93
CA PHE A 215 -10.43 -4.22 -2.03
C PHE A 215 -11.53 -3.47 -2.78
N PRO A 216 -12.78 -3.50 -2.30
CA PRO A 216 -13.90 -2.81 -2.95
C PRO A 216 -13.73 -1.29 -2.98
N THR A 217 -12.91 -0.73 -2.09
CA THR A 217 -12.60 0.71 -2.01
C THR A 217 -11.50 1.17 -2.96
N GLY A 218 -10.79 0.26 -3.65
CA GLY A 218 -9.65 0.57 -4.50
C GLY A 218 -8.38 0.88 -3.72
N GLY A 219 -7.64 1.91 -4.15
CA GLY A 219 -6.37 2.34 -3.57
C GLY A 219 -5.18 1.50 -3.98
N PHE A 220 -4.07 1.68 -3.27
CA PHE A 220 -2.84 0.93 -3.49
C PHE A 220 -2.62 -0.10 -2.38
N ALA A 221 -2.02 -1.24 -2.72
CA ALA A 221 -1.64 -2.26 -1.76
C ALA A 221 -0.22 -2.76 -1.97
N ASP A 222 0.57 -2.79 -0.89
CA ASP A 222 1.85 -3.47 -0.83
C ASP A 222 1.66 -4.83 -0.13
N CYS A 223 1.71 -5.88 -0.94
CA CYS A 223 1.53 -7.26 -0.52
C CYS A 223 2.84 -8.02 -0.30
N SER A 224 4.01 -7.36 -0.30
CA SER A 224 5.34 -7.98 -0.13
C SER A 224 5.46 -8.84 1.14
N LYS A 225 4.68 -8.52 2.18
CA LYS A 225 4.64 -9.23 3.47
C LYS A 225 3.31 -9.94 3.72
N TYR A 226 2.52 -10.21 2.68
CA TYR A 226 1.18 -10.81 2.82
C TYR A 226 1.18 -12.23 3.38
N MET A 227 2.21 -13.02 3.07
CA MET A 227 2.38 -14.41 3.53
C MET A 227 1.14 -15.30 3.26
N CYS A 228 0.48 -15.13 2.11
CA CYS A 228 -0.75 -15.84 1.73
C CYS A 228 -1.83 -15.79 2.84
N GLY A 229 -1.99 -14.67 3.51
CA GLY A 229 -3.02 -14.47 4.54
C GLY A 229 -2.78 -15.16 5.88
N LYS A 230 -1.60 -15.76 6.09
CA LYS A 230 -1.24 -16.40 7.36
C LYS A 230 -1.04 -15.38 8.48
N ARG A 231 -1.24 -15.84 9.72
CA ARG A 231 -0.96 -15.05 10.93
C ARG A 231 0.50 -14.58 10.94
N GLY A 232 0.73 -13.29 11.18
CA GLY A 232 2.04 -12.65 11.14
C GLY A 232 2.34 -11.96 9.81
N GLY A 233 1.56 -12.23 8.75
CA GLY A 233 1.59 -11.46 7.53
C GLY A 233 1.02 -10.05 7.72
N SER A 234 1.31 -9.16 6.77
CA SER A 234 0.76 -7.81 6.74
C SER A 234 0.62 -7.30 5.31
N VAL A 235 -0.41 -6.51 5.09
CA VAL A 235 -0.65 -5.76 3.85
C VAL A 235 -0.70 -4.29 4.20
N LYS A 236 0.13 -3.48 3.57
CA LYS A 236 0.01 -2.03 3.67
C LYS A 236 -0.93 -1.53 2.60
N VAL A 237 -1.87 -0.69 2.97
CA VAL A 237 -2.83 -0.07 2.04
C VAL A 237 -2.72 1.43 2.09
N ARG A 238 -2.75 2.08 0.94
CA ARG A 238 -2.72 3.55 0.78
C ARG A 238 -3.94 4.05 0.05
N ALA A 239 -4.41 5.23 0.46
CA ALA A 239 -5.36 6.03 -0.30
C ALA A 239 -4.76 6.39 -1.67
N ARG A 240 -5.61 6.51 -2.69
CA ARG A 240 -5.20 7.17 -3.93
C ARG A 240 -5.33 8.67 -3.74
N ILE A 241 -4.20 9.38 -3.86
CA ILE A 241 -4.14 10.84 -3.72
C ILE A 241 -3.59 11.40 -5.02
N GLU A 242 -4.33 12.32 -5.62
CA GLU A 242 -4.00 12.94 -6.91
C GLU A 242 -3.75 14.43 -6.73
N LYS A 243 -2.79 14.97 -7.46
CA LYS A 243 -2.52 16.39 -7.53
C LYS A 243 -3.42 17.02 -8.59
N ILE A 244 -4.35 17.86 -8.16
CA ILE A 244 -5.28 18.58 -9.07
C ILE A 244 -4.60 19.83 -9.62
N ASP A 245 -4.01 20.62 -8.73
CA ASP A 245 -3.28 21.84 -9.07
C ASP A 245 -2.16 22.11 -8.05
N LYS A 246 -1.46 23.25 -8.20
CA LYS A 246 -0.36 23.65 -7.31
C LYS A 246 -0.72 23.76 -5.83
N ASN A 247 -2.01 23.98 -5.52
CA ASN A 247 -2.48 24.23 -4.16
C ASN A 247 -3.61 23.30 -3.74
N THR A 248 -3.98 22.31 -4.58
CA THR A 248 -5.10 21.42 -4.30
C THR A 248 -4.71 19.98 -4.63
N ILE A 249 -4.90 19.10 -3.66
CA ILE A 249 -4.80 17.65 -3.84
C ILE A 249 -6.15 17.02 -3.52
N ALA A 250 -6.46 15.89 -4.16
CA ALA A 250 -7.71 15.15 -3.97
C ALA A 250 -7.42 13.72 -3.52
N ILE A 251 -8.15 13.24 -2.53
CA ILE A 251 -8.22 11.81 -2.22
C ILE A 251 -9.38 11.24 -3.01
N THR A 252 -9.11 10.31 -3.92
CA THR A 252 -10.09 9.72 -4.84
C THR A 252 -10.48 8.29 -4.46
N GLU A 253 -9.66 7.60 -3.65
CA GLU A 253 -9.95 6.26 -3.12
C GLU A 253 -9.44 6.14 -1.68
N THR A 254 -10.21 5.46 -0.82
CA THR A 254 -9.86 5.28 0.60
C THR A 254 -9.11 3.96 0.83
N PRO A 255 -8.21 3.88 1.81
CA PRO A 255 -7.64 2.61 2.25
C PRO A 255 -8.74 1.68 2.77
N TYR A 256 -8.61 0.39 2.51
CA TYR A 256 -9.58 -0.59 2.99
C TYR A 256 -9.77 -0.55 4.52
N GLY A 257 -11.03 -0.51 4.95
CA GLY A 257 -11.40 -0.45 6.35
C GLY A 257 -11.40 0.95 6.97
N LYS A 258 -11.22 2.02 6.13
CA LYS A 258 -11.34 3.41 6.56
C LYS A 258 -12.43 4.12 5.77
N TYR A 259 -13.24 4.90 6.49
CA TYR A 259 -14.27 5.75 5.90
C TYR A 259 -13.75 7.15 5.62
N THR A 260 -14.41 7.90 4.73
CA THR A 260 -14.02 9.30 4.44
C THR A 260 -13.98 10.15 5.70
N LYS A 261 -14.92 9.98 6.61
CA LYS A 261 -14.96 10.67 7.89
C LYS A 261 -13.71 10.37 8.74
N ASP A 262 -13.29 9.10 8.83
CA ASP A 262 -12.11 8.70 9.61
C ASP A 262 -10.84 9.36 9.06
N LEU A 263 -10.72 9.42 7.72
CA LEU A 263 -9.60 10.09 7.05
C LEU A 263 -9.57 11.58 7.36
N ILE A 264 -10.70 12.27 7.21
CA ILE A 264 -10.82 13.71 7.50
C ILE A 264 -10.47 13.98 8.97
N ASP A 265 -10.99 13.21 9.90
CA ASP A 265 -10.70 13.36 11.34
C ASP A 265 -9.21 13.11 11.63
N SER A 266 -8.60 12.12 10.97
CA SER A 266 -7.16 11.83 11.09
C SER A 266 -6.30 12.97 10.55
N ILE A 267 -6.68 13.54 9.39
CA ILE A 267 -5.98 14.67 8.76
C ILE A 267 -6.10 15.94 9.63
N LEU A 268 -7.29 16.22 10.17
CA LEU A 268 -7.50 17.35 11.07
C LEU A 268 -6.67 17.23 12.34
N LYS A 269 -6.59 16.04 12.95
CA LYS A 269 -5.72 15.76 14.10
C LYS A 269 -4.23 15.99 13.79
N ALA A 270 -3.78 15.59 12.58
CA ALA A 270 -2.40 15.83 12.15
C ALA A 270 -2.13 17.33 11.91
N LYS A 271 -3.11 18.07 11.38
CA LYS A 271 -3.05 19.53 11.24
C LYS A 271 -2.98 20.24 12.61
N GLU A 272 -3.83 19.87 13.57
CA GLU A 272 -3.83 20.44 14.93
C GLU A 272 -2.49 20.22 15.64
N LYS A 273 -1.86 19.04 15.43
CA LYS A 273 -0.51 18.75 15.93
C LYS A 273 0.61 19.44 15.15
N GLY A 274 0.28 20.26 14.14
CA GLY A 274 1.26 20.98 13.33
C GLY A 274 2.11 20.12 12.40
N LYS A 275 1.78 18.83 12.22
CA LYS A 275 2.54 17.90 11.34
C LYS A 275 2.30 18.15 9.88
N ILE A 276 1.11 18.65 9.53
CA ILE A 276 0.68 18.95 8.17
C ILE A 276 0.12 20.37 8.13
N LYS A 277 0.49 21.13 7.09
CA LYS A 277 -0.05 22.48 6.85
C LYS A 277 -1.13 22.43 5.79
N ILE A 278 -2.39 22.63 6.18
CA ILE A 278 -3.56 22.60 5.31
C ILE A 278 -4.40 23.86 5.54
N LYS A 279 -4.85 24.48 4.46
CA LYS A 279 -5.75 25.63 4.50
C LYS A 279 -7.19 25.22 4.80
N LYS A 280 -7.76 24.30 3.98
CA LYS A 280 -9.16 23.85 4.03
C LYS A 280 -9.27 22.41 3.56
N ILE A 281 -10.26 21.67 4.05
CA ILE A 281 -10.67 20.35 3.55
C ILE A 281 -12.15 20.45 3.17
N GLU A 282 -12.51 19.85 2.03
CA GLU A 282 -13.88 19.78 1.52
C GLU A 282 -14.18 18.34 1.15
N ASP A 283 -15.26 17.78 1.69
CA ASP A 283 -15.75 16.46 1.33
C ASP A 283 -16.84 16.60 0.25
N MET A 284 -16.51 16.20 -0.96
CA MET A 284 -17.38 16.19 -2.13
C MET A 284 -17.83 14.77 -2.49
N THR A 285 -17.62 13.80 -1.59
CA THR A 285 -17.92 12.38 -1.79
C THR A 285 -19.40 12.15 -2.08
N THR A 286 -19.65 11.44 -3.17
CA THR A 286 -20.98 11.00 -3.58
C THR A 286 -20.97 9.47 -3.78
N TYR A 287 -21.06 8.98 -5.03
CA TYR A 287 -20.87 7.57 -5.37
C TYR A 287 -19.38 7.20 -5.56
N LYS A 288 -18.52 8.20 -5.66
CA LYS A 288 -17.07 8.10 -5.64
C LYS A 288 -16.52 8.96 -4.52
N VAL A 289 -15.40 8.56 -3.98
CA VAL A 289 -14.67 9.36 -2.99
C VAL A 289 -14.06 10.57 -3.69
N GLU A 290 -14.26 11.75 -3.13
CA GLU A 290 -13.64 13.01 -3.55
C GLU A 290 -13.46 13.92 -2.33
N ILE A 291 -12.28 13.90 -1.71
CA ILE A 291 -11.93 14.77 -0.60
C ILE A 291 -10.88 15.76 -1.10
N LEU A 292 -11.26 17.02 -1.23
CA LEU A 292 -10.36 18.10 -1.67
C LEU A 292 -9.61 18.68 -0.48
N ILE A 293 -8.31 18.77 -0.58
CA ILE A 293 -7.41 19.35 0.43
C ILE A 293 -6.69 20.54 -0.20
N HIS A 294 -7.00 21.73 0.30
CA HIS A 294 -6.41 23.00 -0.16
C HIS A 294 -5.17 23.33 0.68
N LEU A 295 -4.07 23.61 0.01
CA LEU A 295 -2.76 23.89 0.60
C LEU A 295 -2.45 25.39 0.58
N PRO A 296 -1.63 25.89 1.51
CA PRO A 296 -1.01 27.20 1.41
C PRO A 296 -0.02 27.27 0.23
N ASN A 297 0.21 28.46 -0.30
CA ASN A 297 1.09 28.66 -1.48
C ASN A 297 2.57 28.34 -1.22
N ASP A 298 2.97 28.21 0.03
CA ASP A 298 4.34 27.92 0.46
C ASP A 298 4.60 26.44 0.76
N VAL A 299 3.64 25.55 0.47
CA VAL A 299 3.70 24.13 0.78
C VAL A 299 3.65 23.30 -0.50
N SER A 300 4.64 22.42 -0.67
CA SER A 300 4.68 21.49 -1.80
C SER A 300 3.58 20.44 -1.70
N PRO A 301 2.78 20.19 -2.75
CA PRO A 301 1.79 19.11 -2.81
C PRO A 301 2.44 17.73 -2.57
N ASP A 302 3.58 17.45 -3.21
CA ASP A 302 4.24 16.15 -3.13
C ASP A 302 4.69 15.84 -1.69
N LYS A 303 5.32 16.81 -1.01
CA LYS A 303 5.67 16.68 0.42
C LYS A 303 4.44 16.52 1.31
N THR A 304 3.32 17.12 0.93
CA THR A 304 2.07 16.97 1.70
C THR A 304 1.47 15.58 1.50
N ILE A 305 1.53 15.01 0.29
CA ILE A 305 1.09 13.63 0.02
C ILE A 305 1.91 12.65 0.87
N ASP A 306 3.22 12.80 0.91
CA ASP A 306 4.09 11.99 1.75
C ASP A 306 3.77 12.16 3.25
N ALA A 307 3.50 13.39 3.68
CA ALA A 307 3.11 13.68 5.07
C ALA A 307 1.73 13.08 5.42
N LEU A 308 0.78 13.04 4.47
CA LEU A 308 -0.51 12.39 4.64
C LEU A 308 -0.33 10.89 4.85
N TYR A 309 0.51 10.22 4.06
CA TYR A 309 0.82 8.80 4.27
C TYR A 309 1.56 8.55 5.58
N ALA A 310 2.50 9.43 5.98
CA ALA A 310 3.30 9.23 7.19
C ALA A 310 2.56 9.51 8.50
N PHE A 311 1.58 10.42 8.52
CA PHE A 311 0.98 10.96 9.76
C PHE A 311 -0.52 10.76 9.89
N THR A 312 -1.19 10.21 8.88
CA THR A 312 -2.65 10.04 8.88
C THR A 312 -3.04 8.62 8.50
N ASP A 313 -4.33 8.32 8.57
CA ASP A 313 -4.90 7.05 8.16
C ASP A 313 -4.93 6.87 6.62
N CYS A 314 -4.31 7.77 5.84
CA CYS A 314 -4.12 7.58 4.40
C CYS A 314 -3.19 6.41 4.07
N GLU A 315 -2.33 5.98 4.99
CA GLU A 315 -1.63 4.69 4.96
C GLU A 315 -2.03 3.88 6.20
N CYS A 316 -2.46 2.64 6.00
CA CYS A 316 -2.82 1.71 7.06
C CYS A 316 -2.14 0.36 6.87
N ASN A 317 -1.92 -0.34 7.97
CA ASN A 317 -1.42 -1.71 7.95
C ASN A 317 -2.52 -2.68 8.37
N ILE A 318 -2.76 -3.71 7.57
CA ILE A 318 -3.77 -4.74 7.83
C ILE A 318 -3.03 -6.05 8.11
N ALA A 319 -3.31 -6.66 9.25
CA ALA A 319 -2.79 -7.97 9.61
C ALA A 319 -3.86 -9.03 9.31
N PRO A 320 -3.70 -9.87 8.27
CA PRO A 320 -4.59 -10.98 7.99
C PRO A 320 -4.42 -12.09 9.03
N ASN A 321 -5.46 -12.91 9.20
CA ASN A 321 -5.44 -14.07 10.06
C ASN A 321 -6.53 -15.02 9.58
N ALA A 322 -6.23 -15.89 8.62
CA ALA A 322 -7.20 -16.78 8.02
C ALA A 322 -7.50 -17.97 8.95
N CYS A 323 -8.59 -17.84 9.70
CA CYS A 323 -9.14 -18.87 10.55
C CYS A 323 -10.51 -19.30 10.02
N VAL A 324 -10.72 -20.60 9.84
CA VAL A 324 -11.95 -21.21 9.34
C VAL A 324 -12.34 -22.43 10.18
N ILE A 325 -13.61 -22.85 10.13
CA ILE A 325 -14.06 -24.10 10.74
C ILE A 325 -13.95 -25.23 9.73
N VAL A 326 -13.22 -26.26 10.11
CA VAL A 326 -13.06 -27.53 9.38
C VAL A 326 -13.37 -28.65 10.36
N ASP A 327 -14.28 -29.54 10.03
CA ASP A 327 -14.69 -30.69 10.88
C ASP A 327 -14.98 -30.29 12.33
N ASN A 328 -15.76 -29.23 12.51
CA ASN A 328 -16.14 -28.65 13.81
C ASN A 328 -14.95 -28.19 14.68
N LYS A 329 -13.81 -27.85 14.04
CA LYS A 329 -12.62 -27.29 14.72
C LYS A 329 -12.13 -26.04 14.02
N PRO A 330 -11.72 -24.99 14.76
CA PRO A 330 -11.06 -23.83 14.16
C PRO A 330 -9.66 -24.23 13.67
N GLN A 331 -9.34 -23.90 12.42
CA GLN A 331 -8.04 -24.12 11.81
C GLN A 331 -7.50 -22.83 11.20
N PHE A 332 -6.20 -22.59 11.33
CA PHE A 332 -5.50 -21.47 10.71
C PHE A 332 -4.85 -21.98 9.42
N LEU A 333 -5.40 -21.58 8.30
CA LEU A 333 -4.98 -22.02 6.98
C LEU A 333 -4.39 -20.83 6.19
N SER A 334 -3.67 -21.11 5.12
CA SER A 334 -3.34 -20.08 4.14
C SER A 334 -4.55 -19.82 3.21
N VAL A 335 -4.54 -18.70 2.54
CA VAL A 335 -5.53 -18.39 1.49
C VAL A 335 -5.45 -19.41 0.36
N ASN A 336 -4.25 -19.90 0.04
CA ASN A 336 -4.06 -20.96 -0.97
C ASN A 336 -4.71 -22.27 -0.52
N ASP A 337 -4.51 -22.71 0.74
CA ASP A 337 -5.14 -23.93 1.27
C ASP A 337 -6.67 -23.85 1.21
N ILE A 338 -7.23 -22.65 1.52
CA ILE A 338 -8.68 -22.37 1.44
C ILE A 338 -9.16 -22.43 -0.01
N LEU A 339 -8.40 -21.86 -0.95
CA LEU A 339 -8.75 -21.90 -2.38
C LEU A 339 -8.71 -23.32 -2.94
N GLU A 340 -7.67 -24.08 -2.62
CA GLU A 340 -7.55 -25.48 -3.02
C GLU A 340 -8.70 -26.33 -2.46
N TYR A 341 -9.05 -26.13 -1.18
CA TYR A 341 -10.21 -26.79 -0.59
C TYR A 341 -11.49 -26.41 -1.34
N SER A 342 -11.76 -25.14 -1.55
CA SER A 342 -12.98 -24.67 -2.22
C SER A 342 -13.07 -25.18 -3.67
N THR A 343 -11.96 -25.24 -4.39
CA THR A 343 -11.89 -25.76 -5.76
C THR A 343 -12.21 -27.25 -5.79
N ARG A 344 -11.60 -28.03 -4.90
CA ARG A 344 -11.86 -29.47 -4.77
C ARG A 344 -13.31 -29.74 -4.34
N HIS A 345 -13.83 -29.00 -3.36
CA HIS A 345 -15.20 -29.09 -2.89
C HIS A 345 -16.21 -28.75 -4.01
N THR A 346 -15.92 -27.73 -4.83
CA THR A 346 -16.74 -27.42 -6.03
C THR A 346 -16.77 -28.61 -6.98
N ARG A 347 -15.65 -29.24 -7.26
CA ARG A 347 -15.55 -30.43 -8.10
C ARG A 347 -16.37 -31.60 -7.55
N GLU A 348 -16.31 -31.85 -6.24
CA GLU A 348 -17.06 -32.88 -5.55
C GLU A 348 -18.58 -32.65 -5.62
N ILE A 349 -19.04 -31.40 -5.42
CA ILE A 349 -20.45 -31.02 -5.54
C ILE A 349 -20.93 -31.27 -6.97
N LEU A 350 -20.20 -30.78 -7.98
CA LEU A 350 -20.55 -30.94 -9.39
C LEU A 350 -20.60 -32.43 -9.79
N LEU A 351 -19.69 -33.26 -9.28
CA LEU A 351 -19.74 -34.70 -9.50
C LEU A 351 -21.00 -35.30 -8.89
N ARG A 352 -21.32 -34.98 -7.64
CA ARG A 352 -22.53 -35.47 -6.95
C ARG A 352 -23.83 -35.04 -7.66
N GLU A 353 -23.89 -33.81 -8.17
CA GLU A 353 -25.00 -33.33 -8.98
C GLU A 353 -25.18 -34.14 -10.28
N LEU A 354 -24.09 -34.48 -10.96
CA LEU A 354 -24.11 -35.30 -12.14
C LEU A 354 -24.52 -36.75 -11.84
N GLU A 355 -24.07 -37.32 -10.73
CA GLU A 355 -24.47 -38.67 -10.25
C GLU A 355 -25.96 -38.74 -9.94
N ILE A 356 -26.48 -37.73 -9.22
CA ILE A 356 -27.92 -37.64 -8.94
C ILE A 356 -28.72 -37.50 -10.24
N LYS A 357 -28.27 -36.61 -11.15
CA LYS A 357 -28.90 -36.42 -12.45
C LYS A 357 -28.89 -37.70 -13.30
N LEU A 358 -27.80 -38.45 -13.25
CA LEU A 358 -27.68 -39.74 -13.94
C LEU A 358 -28.71 -40.74 -13.39
N SER A 359 -28.82 -40.85 -12.06
CA SER A 359 -29.80 -41.70 -11.42
C SER A 359 -31.25 -41.34 -11.79
N GLU A 360 -31.54 -40.03 -11.79
CA GLU A 360 -32.88 -39.54 -12.20
C GLU A 360 -33.17 -39.87 -13.67
N LEU A 361 -32.19 -39.70 -14.55
CA LEU A 361 -32.34 -40.01 -15.98
C LEU A 361 -32.45 -41.52 -16.23
N GLU A 362 -31.74 -42.35 -15.47
CA GLU A 362 -31.84 -43.80 -15.54
C GLU A 362 -33.18 -44.32 -15.01
N ASP A 363 -33.74 -43.68 -13.97
CA ASP A 363 -35.09 -43.95 -13.49
C ASP A 363 -36.16 -43.48 -14.47
N ASP A 364 -36.02 -42.31 -15.07
CA ASP A 364 -36.92 -41.81 -16.11
C ASP A 364 -36.87 -42.70 -17.37
N TRP A 365 -35.69 -43.18 -17.78
CA TRP A 365 -35.51 -44.11 -18.89
C TRP A 365 -36.22 -45.43 -18.57
N HIS A 366 -36.02 -45.97 -17.36
CA HIS A 366 -36.64 -47.21 -16.92
C HIS A 366 -38.16 -47.09 -16.95
N TYR A 367 -38.73 -46.01 -16.36
CA TYR A 367 -40.14 -45.82 -16.30
C TYR A 367 -40.81 -45.60 -17.68
N ASN A 368 -40.19 -44.81 -18.57
CA ASN A 368 -40.69 -44.64 -19.94
C ASN A 368 -40.60 -45.94 -20.76
N SER A 369 -39.58 -46.77 -20.53
CA SER A 369 -39.43 -48.06 -21.18
C SER A 369 -40.45 -49.07 -20.67
N LEU A 370 -40.76 -49.09 -19.37
CA LEU A 370 -41.85 -49.86 -18.79
C LEU A 370 -43.21 -49.46 -19.37
N GLU A 371 -43.49 -48.16 -19.44
CA GLU A 371 -44.73 -47.64 -20.01
C GLU A 371 -44.86 -48.06 -21.49
N ARG A 372 -43.79 -48.00 -22.26
CA ARG A 372 -43.75 -48.46 -23.64
C ARG A 372 -44.12 -49.94 -23.78
N ILE A 373 -43.46 -50.84 -23.03
CA ILE A 373 -43.67 -52.26 -23.08
C ILE A 373 -45.10 -52.59 -22.60
N PHE A 374 -45.57 -51.98 -21.54
CA PHE A 374 -46.91 -52.17 -20.97
C PHE A 374 -48.01 -51.85 -21.97
N PHE A 375 -47.87 -50.78 -22.78
CA PHE A 375 -48.86 -50.39 -23.79
C PHE A 375 -48.67 -51.09 -25.12
N GLU A 376 -47.44 -51.28 -25.59
CA GLU A 376 -47.13 -51.93 -26.86
C GLU A 376 -47.58 -53.39 -26.87
N ASN A 377 -47.29 -54.12 -25.77
CA ASN A 377 -47.65 -55.50 -25.62
C ASN A 377 -49.03 -55.71 -25.00
N ARG A 378 -49.79 -54.59 -24.82
CA ARG A 378 -51.19 -54.59 -24.32
C ARG A 378 -51.35 -55.30 -22.94
N ILE A 379 -50.32 -55.27 -22.08
CA ILE A 379 -50.32 -55.92 -20.75
C ILE A 379 -51.43 -55.28 -19.90
N TYR A 380 -51.82 -54.02 -20.12
CA TYR A 380 -52.93 -53.36 -19.42
C TYR A 380 -54.27 -54.14 -19.55
N LYS A 381 -54.44 -55.03 -20.52
CA LYS A 381 -55.63 -55.86 -20.69
C LYS A 381 -55.83 -56.81 -19.52
N VAL A 382 -54.80 -57.17 -18.77
CA VAL A 382 -54.89 -57.97 -17.57
C VAL A 382 -55.79 -57.27 -16.52
N LEU A 383 -55.82 -55.98 -16.51
CA LEU A 383 -56.66 -55.16 -15.57
C LEU A 383 -58.17 -55.16 -15.97
N GLU A 384 -58.55 -55.64 -17.13
CA GLU A 384 -59.95 -55.73 -17.63
C GLU A 384 -60.69 -56.99 -17.06
N GLN A 385 -60.05 -57.83 -16.26
CA GLN A 385 -60.61 -59.06 -15.74
C GLN A 385 -61.39 -58.75 -14.50
N ASP A 386 -62.79 -58.83 -14.57
CA ASP A 386 -63.78 -58.41 -13.55
C ASP A 386 -63.85 -59.30 -12.30
N GLN A 387 -63.06 -60.38 -12.17
CA GLN A 387 -63.17 -61.36 -11.08
C GLN A 387 -61.97 -61.39 -10.10
N LYS A 388 -60.98 -60.54 -10.21
CA LYS A 388 -59.79 -60.49 -9.36
C LYS A 388 -59.79 -59.24 -8.48
N ASP A 389 -59.30 -59.39 -7.25
CA ASP A 389 -59.03 -58.28 -6.35
C ASP A 389 -57.82 -57.48 -6.88
N TRP A 390 -57.71 -56.21 -6.48
CA TRP A 390 -56.74 -55.26 -6.93
C TRP A 390 -55.30 -55.74 -6.73
N GLU A 391 -55.03 -56.40 -5.62
CA GLU A 391 -53.67 -56.94 -5.31
C GLU A 391 -53.25 -58.04 -6.32
N SER A 392 -54.13 -58.93 -6.65
CA SER A 392 -53.95 -60.02 -7.63
C SER A 392 -53.77 -59.51 -9.05
N GLN A 393 -54.49 -58.44 -9.39
CA GLN A 393 -54.27 -57.77 -10.71
C GLN A 393 -52.90 -57.12 -10.83
N ILE A 394 -52.36 -56.51 -9.76
CA ILE A 394 -51.03 -55.99 -9.72
C ILE A 394 -49.96 -57.08 -9.88
N ASP A 395 -50.17 -58.20 -9.13
CA ASP A 395 -49.25 -59.34 -9.20
C ASP A 395 -49.21 -59.99 -10.61
N ASP A 396 -50.37 -60.08 -11.29
CA ASP A 396 -50.47 -60.59 -12.67
C ASP A 396 -49.73 -59.61 -13.64
N VAL A 397 -49.96 -58.34 -13.51
CA VAL A 397 -49.20 -57.36 -14.33
C VAL A 397 -47.68 -57.43 -14.07
N PHE A 398 -47.32 -57.59 -12.79
CA PHE A 398 -45.92 -57.75 -12.41
C PHE A 398 -45.32 -59.04 -13.06
N PHE A 399 -46.05 -60.14 -12.99
CA PHE A 399 -45.60 -61.41 -13.61
C PHE A 399 -45.36 -61.26 -15.13
N HIS A 400 -46.33 -60.65 -15.87
CA HIS A 400 -46.18 -60.44 -17.30
C HIS A 400 -45.11 -59.40 -17.66
N MET A 401 -44.90 -58.37 -16.85
CA MET A 401 -43.81 -57.41 -17.05
C MET A 401 -42.45 -58.04 -16.79
N LYS A 402 -42.34 -58.99 -15.87
CA LYS A 402 -41.11 -59.69 -15.57
C LYS A 402 -40.58 -60.54 -16.72
N GLU A 403 -41.43 -60.97 -17.64
CA GLU A 403 -41.03 -61.66 -18.90
C GLU A 403 -40.11 -60.77 -19.77
N TYR A 404 -40.18 -59.46 -19.61
CA TYR A 404 -39.37 -58.45 -20.37
C TYR A 404 -38.18 -57.95 -19.56
N GLN A 405 -37.81 -58.58 -18.46
CA GLN A 405 -36.75 -58.11 -17.55
C GLN A 405 -35.42 -57.84 -18.27
N ASP A 406 -35.07 -58.64 -19.29
CA ASP A 406 -33.81 -58.51 -20.04
C ASP A 406 -33.68 -57.20 -20.84
N PHE A 407 -34.79 -56.47 -21.05
CA PHE A 407 -34.80 -55.14 -21.70
C PHE A 407 -34.43 -54.02 -20.71
N PHE A 408 -34.40 -54.29 -19.42
CA PHE A 408 -34.20 -53.25 -18.40
C PHE A 408 -32.82 -53.39 -17.73
N LYS A 409 -32.26 -52.26 -17.36
CA LYS A 409 -30.96 -52.16 -16.66
C LYS A 409 -31.04 -52.52 -15.18
N ARG A 410 -32.22 -52.34 -14.56
CA ARG A 410 -32.49 -52.72 -13.16
C ARG A 410 -33.70 -53.67 -13.07
N GLU A 411 -33.81 -54.37 -11.94
CA GLU A 411 -34.97 -55.22 -11.71
C GLU A 411 -36.25 -54.38 -11.65
N ILE A 412 -37.33 -54.96 -12.21
CA ILE A 412 -38.69 -54.41 -12.09
C ILE A 412 -39.15 -54.72 -10.68
N VAL A 413 -39.56 -53.68 -9.97
CA VAL A 413 -40.14 -53.82 -8.60
C VAL A 413 -41.63 -53.54 -8.60
N ARG A 414 -42.32 -54.00 -7.54
CA ARG A 414 -43.80 -53.86 -7.43
C ARG A 414 -44.24 -52.38 -7.45
N GLU A 415 -43.42 -51.49 -6.92
CA GLU A 415 -43.66 -50.01 -6.91
C GLU A 415 -43.68 -49.43 -8.33
N ASP A 416 -42.92 -50.01 -9.24
CA ASP A 416 -42.95 -49.59 -10.68
C ASP A 416 -44.28 -49.94 -11.32
N ILE A 417 -44.84 -51.11 -11.01
CA ILE A 417 -46.14 -51.56 -11.52
C ILE A 417 -47.26 -50.70 -10.92
N LEU A 418 -47.22 -50.41 -9.63
CA LEU A 418 -48.19 -49.50 -8.99
C LEU A 418 -48.27 -48.16 -9.72
N LYS A 419 -47.08 -47.54 -10.00
CA LYS A 419 -47.00 -46.28 -10.76
C LYS A 419 -47.54 -46.38 -12.19
N LEU A 420 -47.40 -47.52 -12.84
CA LEU A 420 -47.96 -47.78 -14.18
C LEU A 420 -49.49 -47.86 -14.15
N VAL A 421 -50.01 -48.63 -13.23
CA VAL A 421 -51.43 -48.94 -13.11
C VAL A 421 -52.27 -47.74 -12.60
N GLU A 422 -51.71 -46.85 -11.78
CA GLU A 422 -52.34 -45.60 -11.34
C GLU A 422 -52.58 -44.58 -12.46
N LYS A 423 -52.09 -44.82 -13.67
CA LYS A 423 -52.28 -43.92 -14.80
C LYS A 423 -53.74 -43.86 -15.27
N PRO A 424 -54.27 -42.65 -15.56
CA PRO A 424 -55.65 -42.51 -16.05
C PRO A 424 -55.88 -43.26 -17.36
N VAL A 425 -56.99 -43.99 -17.46
CA VAL A 425 -57.46 -44.74 -18.66
C VAL A 425 -57.47 -43.89 -19.91
N ARG A 426 -57.67 -42.57 -19.81
CA ARG A 426 -57.61 -41.59 -20.92
C ARG A 426 -56.22 -41.56 -21.62
N LYS A 427 -55.11 -41.93 -20.95
CA LYS A 427 -53.78 -42.04 -21.55
C LYS A 427 -53.64 -43.34 -22.37
N ILE A 428 -54.39 -44.39 -22.07
CA ILE A 428 -54.36 -45.66 -22.78
C ILE A 428 -54.87 -45.48 -24.23
N SER A 429 -55.92 -44.69 -24.42
CA SER A 429 -56.55 -44.48 -25.72
C SER A 429 -55.80 -43.50 -26.64
N LYS A 430 -54.80 -42.82 -26.17
CA LYS A 430 -53.97 -41.83 -26.89
C LYS A 430 -52.52 -42.11 -26.81
N PHE A 431 -52.10 -43.33 -26.57
CA PHE A 431 -50.70 -43.71 -26.46
C PHE A 431 -50.01 -43.56 -27.84
N ASP A 432 -49.05 -42.65 -27.95
CA ASP A 432 -48.25 -42.43 -29.12
C ASP A 432 -46.85 -43.03 -28.93
N THR A 433 -46.65 -44.20 -29.46
CA THR A 433 -45.41 -44.96 -29.38
C THR A 433 -44.25 -44.16 -29.93
N LYS A 434 -44.44 -43.39 -30.98
CA LYS A 434 -43.37 -42.59 -31.59
C LYS A 434 -42.88 -41.49 -30.67
N ALA A 435 -43.81 -40.78 -30.01
CA ALA A 435 -43.46 -39.72 -29.07
C ALA A 435 -42.69 -40.26 -27.85
N VAL A 436 -43.02 -41.50 -27.37
CA VAL A 436 -42.32 -42.17 -26.26
C VAL A 436 -40.93 -42.62 -26.72
N ASP A 437 -40.82 -43.17 -27.96
CA ASP A 437 -39.52 -43.55 -28.52
C ASP A 437 -38.56 -42.35 -28.66
N GLU A 438 -39.08 -41.20 -29.14
CA GLU A 438 -38.29 -39.96 -29.25
C GLU A 438 -37.85 -39.51 -27.84
N LYS A 439 -38.72 -39.60 -26.84
CA LYS A 439 -38.39 -39.26 -25.46
C LYS A 439 -37.30 -40.18 -24.90
N ILE A 440 -37.42 -41.49 -25.09
CA ILE A 440 -36.42 -42.45 -24.61
C ILE A 440 -35.04 -42.17 -25.27
N ARG A 441 -35.00 -41.92 -26.58
CA ARG A 441 -33.77 -41.54 -27.28
C ARG A 441 -33.16 -40.27 -26.73
N ALA A 442 -33.96 -39.23 -26.45
CA ALA A 442 -33.47 -37.98 -25.88
C ALA A 442 -32.85 -38.21 -24.48
N ILE A 443 -33.51 -39.07 -23.64
CA ILE A 443 -32.97 -39.46 -22.34
C ILE A 443 -31.63 -40.24 -22.50
N GLU A 444 -31.54 -41.18 -23.47
CA GLU A 444 -30.31 -41.94 -23.74
C GLU A 444 -29.16 -41.03 -24.16
N GLU A 445 -29.41 -40.05 -25.07
CA GLU A 445 -28.41 -39.05 -25.45
C GLU A 445 -27.94 -38.20 -24.25
N GLU A 446 -28.88 -37.87 -23.33
CA GLU A 446 -28.54 -37.11 -22.15
C GLU A 446 -27.75 -37.95 -21.13
N ILE A 447 -28.12 -39.22 -20.95
CA ILE A 447 -27.34 -40.15 -20.13
C ILE A 447 -25.91 -40.28 -20.64
N LEU A 448 -25.69 -40.38 -21.96
CA LEU A 448 -24.34 -40.45 -22.54
C LEU A 448 -23.56 -39.18 -22.25
N LYS A 449 -24.17 -38.01 -22.40
CA LYS A 449 -23.53 -36.72 -22.10
C LYS A 449 -23.17 -36.60 -20.61
N VAL A 450 -24.05 -37.02 -19.71
CA VAL A 450 -23.80 -36.98 -18.27
C VAL A 450 -22.68 -37.95 -17.89
N LYS A 451 -22.65 -39.15 -18.48
CA LYS A 451 -21.57 -40.13 -18.25
C LYS A 451 -20.20 -39.60 -18.76
N ASP A 452 -20.15 -39.00 -19.93
CA ASP A 452 -18.92 -38.32 -20.42
C ASP A 452 -18.47 -37.19 -19.46
N ASN A 453 -19.39 -36.41 -18.94
CA ASN A 453 -19.07 -35.35 -17.96
C ASN A 453 -18.55 -35.92 -16.62
N ILE A 454 -19.07 -37.07 -16.17
CA ILE A 454 -18.61 -37.75 -14.96
C ILE A 454 -17.19 -38.33 -15.20
N GLU A 455 -16.95 -38.99 -16.33
CA GLU A 455 -15.64 -39.52 -16.70
C GLU A 455 -14.58 -38.41 -16.83
N HIS A 456 -15.00 -37.23 -17.32
CA HIS A 456 -14.13 -36.04 -17.52
C HIS A 456 -14.49 -34.89 -16.59
N ILE A 457 -14.68 -35.20 -15.31
CA ILE A 457 -15.16 -34.23 -14.31
C ILE A 457 -14.27 -32.97 -14.19
N ASP A 458 -12.94 -33.11 -14.38
CA ASP A 458 -12.01 -31.96 -14.33
C ASP A 458 -12.29 -30.99 -15.48
N ARG A 459 -12.52 -31.48 -16.70
CA ARG A 459 -12.96 -30.67 -17.86
C ARG A 459 -14.28 -30.00 -17.57
N TYR A 460 -15.24 -30.72 -16.97
CA TYR A 460 -16.56 -30.18 -16.64
C TYR A 460 -16.44 -29.04 -15.59
N THR A 461 -15.61 -29.23 -14.58
CA THR A 461 -15.36 -28.22 -13.54
C THR A 461 -14.67 -26.97 -14.10
N ILE A 462 -13.69 -27.12 -15.01
CA ILE A 462 -13.07 -26.00 -15.73
C ILE A 462 -14.13 -25.23 -16.53
N ASN A 463 -14.98 -25.94 -17.28
CA ASN A 463 -16.06 -25.32 -18.05
C ASN A 463 -17.07 -24.57 -17.15
N TRP A 464 -17.34 -25.07 -15.95
CA TRP A 464 -18.16 -24.40 -14.96
C TRP A 464 -17.55 -23.05 -14.56
N PHE A 465 -16.28 -23.03 -14.16
CA PHE A 465 -15.57 -21.81 -13.79
C PHE A 465 -15.47 -20.82 -14.97
N ASP A 466 -15.14 -21.26 -16.16
CA ASP A 466 -15.13 -20.45 -17.37
C ASP A 466 -16.51 -19.86 -17.67
N GLY A 467 -17.57 -20.63 -17.45
CA GLY A 467 -18.96 -20.19 -17.60
C GLY A 467 -19.30 -19.05 -16.65
N LEU A 468 -18.91 -19.17 -15.38
CA LEU A 468 -19.08 -18.12 -14.37
C LEU A 468 -18.31 -16.85 -14.75
N LYS A 469 -17.06 -16.99 -15.19
CA LYS A 469 -16.21 -15.85 -15.61
C LYS A 469 -16.83 -15.10 -16.79
N LYS A 470 -17.31 -15.82 -17.82
CA LYS A 470 -17.97 -15.23 -18.99
C LYS A 470 -19.25 -14.49 -18.63
N LYS A 471 -20.02 -15.04 -17.68
CA LYS A 471 -21.34 -14.52 -17.30
C LYS A 471 -21.26 -13.31 -16.35
N TYR A 472 -20.38 -13.37 -15.37
CA TYR A 472 -20.32 -12.39 -14.27
C TYR A 472 -19.01 -11.60 -14.20
N GLY A 473 -17.91 -12.08 -14.79
CA GLY A 473 -16.57 -11.51 -14.60
C GLY A 473 -16.40 -10.05 -15.00
N LYS A 474 -17.24 -9.55 -15.92
CA LYS A 474 -17.23 -8.13 -16.33
C LYS A 474 -17.62 -7.17 -15.21
N ASP A 475 -18.44 -7.65 -14.27
CA ASP A 475 -18.95 -6.84 -13.15
C ASP A 475 -17.93 -6.71 -12.02
N TYR A 476 -16.84 -7.51 -12.06
CA TYR A 476 -15.83 -7.60 -11.00
C TYR A 476 -14.40 -7.36 -11.51
N PRO A 477 -14.10 -6.19 -12.12
CA PRO A 477 -12.72 -5.85 -12.47
C PRO A 477 -11.89 -5.65 -11.19
N ARG A 478 -10.56 -5.86 -11.26
CA ARG A 478 -9.66 -5.53 -10.16
C ARG A 478 -9.71 -4.02 -9.90
N LYS A 479 -9.82 -3.64 -8.63
CA LYS A 479 -9.88 -2.24 -8.18
C LYS A 479 -8.59 -1.78 -7.52
N THR A 480 -7.94 -2.67 -6.75
CA THR A 480 -6.74 -2.34 -5.99
C THR A 480 -5.50 -2.47 -6.86
N GLU A 481 -4.67 -1.45 -6.92
CA GLU A 481 -3.39 -1.47 -7.61
C GLU A 481 -2.30 -2.03 -6.69
N LEU A 482 -1.59 -3.07 -7.17
CA LEU A 482 -0.49 -3.69 -6.42
C LEU A 482 0.82 -2.97 -6.72
N THR A 483 1.46 -2.43 -5.70
CA THR A 483 2.74 -1.71 -5.83
C THR A 483 3.55 -1.82 -4.55
N GLY A 484 4.89 -1.80 -4.66
CA GLY A 484 5.75 -1.69 -3.50
C GLY A 484 5.81 -0.25 -2.99
N PHE A 485 5.76 -0.05 -1.68
CA PHE A 485 5.84 1.28 -1.09
C PHE A 485 7.25 1.57 -0.60
N GLU A 486 7.81 2.69 -1.08
CA GLU A 486 9.00 3.25 -0.47
C GLU A 486 8.72 3.67 0.98
N THR A 487 9.71 3.45 1.86
CA THR A 487 9.57 3.83 3.27
C THR A 487 9.73 5.34 3.39
N ILE A 488 8.63 6.04 3.65
CA ILE A 488 8.64 7.48 3.91
C ILE A 488 9.24 7.73 5.29
N ALA A 489 10.38 8.42 5.34
CA ALA A 489 10.99 8.83 6.59
C ALA A 489 10.19 10.01 7.18
N ALA A 490 9.39 9.75 8.21
CA ALA A 490 8.55 10.76 8.88
C ALA A 490 9.33 12.02 9.29
N THR A 491 10.62 11.88 9.61
CA THR A 491 11.50 13.00 9.95
C THR A 491 11.82 13.93 8.78
N LYS A 492 11.73 13.43 7.53
CA LYS A 492 12.00 14.24 6.32
C LYS A 492 10.77 15.05 5.86
N VAL A 493 9.57 14.56 6.15
CA VAL A 493 8.32 15.18 5.68
C VAL A 493 7.57 15.98 6.75
N VAL A 494 7.97 15.86 8.03
CA VAL A 494 7.34 16.63 9.11
C VAL A 494 7.67 18.13 8.99
N ASN A 495 6.66 18.98 9.16
CA ASN A 495 6.87 20.42 9.25
C ASN A 495 7.47 20.82 10.61
N ASN A 496 8.32 21.85 10.61
CA ASN A 496 8.83 22.44 11.84
C ASN A 496 7.66 23.15 12.56
N ASN A 497 7.24 22.57 13.68
CA ASN A 497 6.08 23.02 14.49
C ASN A 497 6.48 23.60 15.84
N ALA A 498 7.77 23.60 16.18
CA ALA A 498 8.31 24.03 17.46
C ALA A 498 9.61 24.82 17.28
N LYS A 499 10.00 25.54 18.34
CA LYS A 499 11.25 26.30 18.39
C LYS A 499 12.15 25.72 19.48
N LEU A 500 13.31 25.22 19.10
CA LEU A 500 14.32 24.76 20.05
C LEU A 500 14.96 25.96 20.73
N GLN A 501 15.02 25.92 22.04
CA GLN A 501 15.68 26.91 22.89
C GLN A 501 16.66 26.21 23.83
N ALA A 502 17.72 26.89 24.19
CA ALA A 502 18.73 26.37 25.11
C ALA A 502 19.24 27.46 26.07
N ASN A 503 19.44 27.12 27.29
CA ASN A 503 20.25 27.87 28.26
C ASN A 503 21.59 27.18 28.38
N LEU A 504 22.58 27.63 27.60
CA LEU A 504 23.89 26.99 27.49
C LEU A 504 24.65 27.03 28.81
N ALA A 505 24.49 28.08 29.60
CA ALA A 505 25.18 28.22 30.92
C ALA A 505 24.64 27.25 31.97
N GLU A 506 23.31 27.19 32.11
CA GLU A 506 22.65 26.36 33.14
C GLU A 506 22.38 24.93 32.64
N GLY A 507 22.51 24.68 31.33
CA GLY A 507 22.43 23.35 30.73
C GLY A 507 21.04 22.81 30.46
N PHE A 508 20.03 23.68 30.29
CA PHE A 508 18.68 23.31 29.94
C PHE A 508 18.45 23.47 28.43
N VAL A 509 17.80 22.50 27.79
CA VAL A 509 17.46 22.50 26.40
C VAL A 509 16.02 21.98 26.21
N GLY A 510 15.24 22.62 25.33
CA GLY A 510 13.89 22.14 25.02
C GLY A 510 13.03 23.16 24.29
N ILE A 511 11.79 22.72 23.93
CA ILE A 511 10.83 23.58 23.22
C ILE A 511 9.91 24.38 24.16
N GLY A 512 9.87 24.02 25.43
CA GLY A 512 9.07 24.68 26.48
C GLY A 512 9.84 25.73 27.27
N LEU A 513 11.13 25.99 27.01
CA LEU A 513 11.93 27.02 27.67
C LEU A 513 11.43 28.40 27.27
N LYS A 514 11.34 29.32 28.25
CA LYS A 514 10.96 30.72 28.03
C LYS A 514 12.17 31.64 28.16
N LYS A 515 12.06 32.87 27.64
CA LYS A 515 13.10 33.91 27.80
C LYS A 515 13.42 34.17 29.28
N ASP A 516 12.40 34.09 30.14
CA ASP A 516 12.55 34.27 31.62
C ASP A 516 13.41 33.15 32.27
N ASP A 517 13.47 31.97 31.65
CA ASP A 517 14.35 30.87 32.03
C ASP A 517 15.78 31.01 31.42
N GLY A 518 16.10 32.10 30.77
CA GLY A 518 17.37 32.34 30.09
C GLY A 518 17.52 31.50 28.81
N GLY A 519 16.40 31.07 28.21
CA GLY A 519 16.39 30.30 26.95
C GLY A 519 16.68 31.18 25.76
N GLU A 520 17.75 30.87 25.03
CA GLU A 520 18.09 31.45 23.73
C GLU A 520 17.54 30.60 22.60
N TYR A 521 17.05 31.23 21.53
CA TYR A 521 16.56 30.53 20.34
C TYR A 521 17.74 29.90 19.59
N ILE A 522 17.62 28.62 19.26
CA ILE A 522 18.62 27.85 18.51
C ILE A 522 18.17 27.67 17.06
N CYS A 523 17.04 27.02 16.81
CA CYS A 523 16.52 26.74 15.49
C CYS A 523 15.04 26.33 15.56
N ASP A 524 14.37 26.32 14.39
CA ASP A 524 13.06 25.70 14.24
C ASP A 524 13.22 24.17 14.14
N CYS A 525 12.36 23.44 14.84
CA CYS A 525 12.40 21.98 14.91
C CYS A 525 10.99 21.38 14.93
N SER A 526 10.89 20.07 14.94
CA SER A 526 9.66 19.34 15.18
C SER A 526 9.73 18.53 16.46
N ASP A 527 8.59 18.15 16.99
CA ASP A 527 8.47 17.23 18.13
C ASP A 527 9.09 15.82 17.88
N LEU A 528 9.39 15.52 16.61
CA LEU A 528 10.06 14.28 16.20
C LEU A 528 11.56 14.45 15.96
N SER A 529 12.08 15.69 15.98
CA SER A 529 13.49 15.99 15.74
C SER A 529 14.39 15.38 16.81
N GLU A 530 15.57 14.97 16.41
CA GLU A 530 16.66 14.62 17.32
C GLU A 530 17.63 15.81 17.42
N ILE A 531 18.20 16.02 18.57
CA ILE A 531 19.17 17.08 18.84
C ILE A 531 20.50 16.48 19.31
N ILE A 532 21.58 17.13 18.93
CA ILE A 532 22.90 16.88 19.48
C ILE A 532 23.24 17.99 20.47
N VAL A 533 23.66 17.57 21.67
CA VAL A 533 24.09 18.49 22.74
C VAL A 533 25.55 18.18 23.07
N ILE A 534 26.41 19.18 22.97
CA ILE A 534 27.87 19.06 23.25
C ILE A 534 28.24 19.95 24.41
N SER A 535 28.95 19.42 25.38
CA SER A 535 29.43 20.14 26.53
C SER A 535 30.94 20.50 26.43
N LYS A 536 31.37 21.48 27.17
CA LYS A 536 32.74 22.02 27.15
C LYS A 536 33.82 21.03 27.60
N ASP A 537 33.44 20.05 28.40
CA ASP A 537 34.30 18.92 28.81
C ASP A 537 34.51 17.87 27.72
N GLY A 538 33.86 18.05 26.58
CA GLY A 538 34.00 17.19 25.40
C GLY A 538 33.08 16.00 25.33
N LYS A 539 32.02 16.01 26.10
CA LYS A 539 30.96 14.99 26.04
C LYS A 539 29.88 15.45 25.11
N TYR A 540 29.23 14.48 24.44
CA TYR A 540 28.06 14.76 23.67
C TYR A 540 27.00 13.66 23.78
N ARG A 541 25.74 14.05 23.62
CA ARG A 541 24.57 13.16 23.64
C ARG A 541 23.62 13.53 22.52
N ILE A 542 22.96 12.53 21.96
CA ILE A 542 21.86 12.70 21.01
C ILE A 542 20.59 12.20 21.66
N THR A 543 19.55 13.03 21.63
CA THR A 543 18.24 12.74 22.24
C THR A 543 17.13 13.31 21.37
N LYS A 544 15.89 12.88 21.61
CA LYS A 544 14.72 13.56 21.05
C LYS A 544 14.53 14.93 21.68
N VAL A 545 13.88 15.82 20.97
CA VAL A 545 13.42 17.10 21.52
C VAL A 545 12.37 16.83 22.60
N GLU A 546 12.54 17.46 23.75
CA GLU A 546 11.63 17.42 24.91
C GLU A 546 11.20 18.85 25.28
N ASP A 547 10.17 18.97 26.11
CA ASP A 547 9.72 20.29 26.57
C ASP A 547 10.82 21.03 27.32
N LYS A 548 11.49 20.34 28.25
CA LYS A 548 12.63 20.88 29.04
C LYS A 548 13.48 19.72 29.59
N ALA A 549 14.71 19.57 29.09
CA ALA A 549 15.64 18.57 29.55
C ALA A 549 16.94 19.20 30.05
N PHE A 550 17.59 18.58 31.04
CA PHE A 550 18.86 19.01 31.62
C PHE A 550 20.02 18.15 31.14
N PHE A 551 21.07 18.78 30.57
CA PHE A 551 22.24 18.10 29.99
C PHE A 551 23.56 18.41 30.68
N GLY A 552 23.54 19.06 31.84
CA GLY A 552 24.75 19.53 32.55
C GLY A 552 25.08 20.98 32.20
N LYS A 553 25.75 21.66 33.12
CA LYS A 553 26.16 23.07 32.98
C LYS A 553 27.28 23.25 31.96
N ASN A 554 27.39 24.46 31.39
CA ASN A 554 28.43 24.87 30.43
C ASN A 554 28.34 24.06 29.08
N LEU A 555 27.19 24.03 28.46
CA LEU A 555 27.03 23.49 27.13
C LEU A 555 27.82 24.35 26.12
N LEU A 556 28.43 23.72 25.15
CA LEU A 556 29.20 24.35 24.11
C LEU A 556 28.39 24.56 22.84
N TYR A 557 27.54 23.56 22.47
CA TYR A 557 26.73 23.57 21.27
C TYR A 557 25.44 22.75 21.46
N VAL A 558 24.37 23.25 20.87
CA VAL A 558 23.10 22.56 20.72
C VAL A 558 22.62 22.75 19.28
N GLY A 559 22.22 21.69 18.60
CA GLY A 559 21.70 21.77 17.23
C GLY A 559 20.88 20.56 16.84
N LEU A 560 20.20 20.63 15.67
CA LEU A 560 19.51 19.48 15.11
C LEU A 560 20.50 18.38 14.72
N PHE A 561 20.07 17.14 14.87
CA PHE A 561 20.84 15.96 14.48
C PHE A 561 20.08 15.15 13.43
N ASN A 562 20.67 14.96 12.27
CA ASN A 562 20.16 14.12 11.20
C ASN A 562 20.97 12.82 11.14
N ARG A 563 20.29 11.66 11.26
CA ARG A 563 20.97 10.37 11.18
C ARG A 563 21.50 10.14 9.76
N GLY A 564 22.74 9.65 9.67
CA GLY A 564 23.38 9.41 8.38
C GLY A 564 23.98 10.66 7.73
N ASP A 565 23.91 11.84 8.37
CA ASP A 565 24.56 13.05 7.89
C ASP A 565 26.08 12.93 8.01
N ASP A 566 26.76 12.75 6.89
CA ASP A 566 28.21 12.68 6.75
C ASP A 566 28.81 14.04 6.31
N ARG A 567 27.97 15.03 5.99
CA ARG A 567 28.37 16.36 5.55
C ARG A 567 28.65 17.33 6.67
N THR A 568 27.95 17.19 7.79
CA THR A 568 28.20 18.03 8.97
C THR A 568 29.46 17.58 9.68
N ILE A 569 30.55 18.35 9.49
CA ILE A 569 31.86 18.09 10.06
C ILE A 569 32.11 19.01 11.25
N TYR A 570 32.54 18.40 12.34
CA TYR A 570 32.94 19.09 13.57
C TYR A 570 34.46 19.23 13.60
N ASN A 571 34.96 20.49 13.60
CA ASN A 571 36.38 20.78 13.77
C ASN A 571 36.65 21.16 15.23
N VAL A 572 37.63 20.52 15.84
CA VAL A 572 37.83 20.60 17.29
C VAL A 572 39.34 20.72 17.61
N ILE A 573 39.71 21.66 18.50
CA ILE A 573 40.98 21.62 19.21
C ILE A 573 40.65 21.43 20.72
N TYR A 574 41.19 20.40 21.32
CA TYR A 574 40.98 20.13 22.72
C TYR A 574 42.29 19.95 23.48
N ARG A 575 42.27 20.25 24.79
CA ARG A 575 43.32 20.00 25.74
C ARG A 575 43.08 18.73 26.51
N GLU A 576 44.03 17.81 26.51
CA GLU A 576 43.97 16.59 27.29
C GLU A 576 44.27 16.87 28.78
N GLY A 577 43.43 16.32 29.71
CA GLY A 577 43.49 16.66 31.11
C GLY A 577 44.80 16.33 31.81
N LYS A 578 45.33 15.11 31.68
CA LYS A 578 46.58 14.66 32.36
C LYS A 578 47.82 15.31 31.79
N THR A 579 47.94 15.36 30.49
CA THR A 579 49.18 15.80 29.81
C THR A 579 49.22 17.28 29.54
N SER A 580 48.04 17.93 29.52
CA SER A 580 47.83 19.32 29.07
C SER A 580 48.32 19.56 27.64
N ILE A 581 48.36 18.51 26.80
CA ILE A 581 48.71 18.58 25.38
C ILE A 581 47.47 18.90 24.59
N TYR A 582 47.63 19.65 23.51
CA TYR A 582 46.55 20.04 22.63
C TYR A 582 46.53 19.19 21.35
N TYR A 583 45.33 18.69 21.01
CA TYR A 583 45.09 17.89 19.83
C TYR A 583 43.97 18.52 18.97
N ALA A 584 44.10 18.39 17.63
CA ALA A 584 43.06 18.79 16.69
C ALA A 584 42.50 17.58 15.95
N LYS A 585 41.25 17.60 15.68
CA LYS A 585 40.60 16.59 14.82
C LYS A 585 39.37 17.13 14.09
N ARG A 586 39.06 16.44 12.98
CA ARG A 586 37.84 16.62 12.21
C ARG A 586 37.05 15.30 12.22
N PHE A 587 35.75 15.36 12.45
CA PHE A 587 34.93 14.16 12.46
C PHE A 587 33.47 14.46 12.16
N ALA A 588 32.73 13.47 11.61
CA ALA A 588 31.30 13.45 11.48
C ALA A 588 30.66 12.57 12.57
N VAL A 589 29.39 12.81 12.85
CA VAL A 589 28.55 11.98 13.74
C VAL A 589 27.41 11.38 12.93
N THR A 590 27.61 10.22 12.30
CA THR A 590 26.67 9.60 11.39
C THR A 590 25.74 8.60 12.07
N SER A 591 26.23 7.85 13.05
CA SER A 591 25.47 6.82 13.79
C SER A 591 25.82 6.80 15.28
N VAL A 592 24.76 6.81 16.11
CA VAL A 592 24.87 6.78 17.58
C VAL A 592 23.65 6.11 18.18
N THR A 593 23.80 5.56 19.39
CA THR A 593 22.67 5.12 20.21
C THR A 593 22.09 6.33 20.92
N ARG A 594 20.78 6.51 20.85
CA ARG A 594 20.05 7.61 21.53
C ARG A 594 20.26 7.55 23.02
N ASP A 595 20.31 8.72 23.65
CA ASP A 595 20.44 8.93 25.11
C ASP A 595 21.73 8.39 25.74
N LYS A 596 22.66 7.88 24.91
CA LYS A 596 23.99 7.47 25.37
C LYS A 596 24.98 8.64 25.28
N GLU A 597 25.82 8.80 26.31
CA GLU A 597 26.89 9.80 26.33
C GLU A 597 28.14 9.27 25.64
N TYR A 598 28.79 10.10 24.85
CA TYR A 598 30.00 9.83 24.09
C TYR A 598 31.04 10.91 24.32
N ASP A 599 32.32 10.55 24.26
CA ASP A 599 33.45 11.48 24.32
C ASP A 599 33.97 11.92 22.98
N ILE A 600 34.14 13.23 22.79
CA ILE A 600 34.86 13.85 21.67
C ILE A 600 36.36 13.82 21.93
N THR A 601 36.81 14.01 23.21
CA THR A 601 38.19 14.04 23.61
C THR A 601 38.79 12.64 23.78
N SER A 602 39.94 12.52 24.43
CA SER A 602 40.52 11.21 24.76
C SER A 602 39.81 10.48 25.91
N GLY A 603 38.73 11.04 26.50
CA GLY A 603 38.03 10.51 27.67
C GLY A 603 38.82 10.64 28.98
N VAL A 604 39.96 11.32 29.01
CA VAL A 604 40.77 11.55 30.18
C VAL A 604 40.15 12.68 31.00
N GLU A 605 39.95 12.44 32.30
CA GLU A 605 39.40 13.42 33.23
C GLU A 605 40.16 14.77 33.19
N GLY A 606 39.40 15.88 33.17
CA GLY A 606 39.94 17.23 33.04
C GLY A 606 40.26 17.65 31.60
N SER A 607 39.97 16.85 30.61
CA SER A 607 40.02 17.24 29.19
C SER A 607 38.98 18.32 28.91
N ARG A 608 39.28 19.24 27.97
CA ARG A 608 38.41 20.37 27.65
C ARG A 608 38.58 20.84 26.23
N ILE A 609 37.46 21.16 25.57
CA ILE A 609 37.43 21.75 24.22
C ILE A 609 37.83 23.22 24.35
N GLU A 610 38.82 23.66 23.54
CA GLU A 610 39.31 25.04 23.46
C GLU A 610 38.94 25.75 22.13
N TRP A 611 38.67 24.96 21.07
CA TRP A 611 38.11 25.44 19.80
C TRP A 611 37.10 24.45 19.30
N PHE A 612 35.99 24.97 18.77
CA PHE A 612 34.90 24.14 18.22
C PHE A 612 34.17 24.92 17.13
N THR A 613 33.98 24.29 15.96
CA THR A 613 33.14 24.80 14.90
C THR A 613 32.30 23.68 14.29
N VAL A 614 31.13 24.03 13.78
CA VAL A 614 30.22 23.15 13.08
C VAL A 614 30.18 23.59 11.64
N ASN A 615 30.53 22.71 10.71
CA ASN A 615 30.69 22.95 9.29
C ASN A 615 29.75 22.05 8.52
N HIS A 616 28.60 22.59 8.10
CA HIS A 616 27.49 21.79 7.51
C HIS A 616 27.79 21.26 6.09
N ASN A 617 28.86 21.77 5.47
CA ASN A 617 29.31 21.30 4.16
C ASN A 617 30.79 20.90 4.17
N GLY A 618 31.34 20.52 5.33
CA GLY A 618 32.69 20.03 5.49
C GLY A 618 33.78 21.09 5.27
N GLU A 619 33.47 22.37 5.51
CA GLU A 619 34.42 23.46 5.42
C GLU A 619 35.59 23.26 6.39
N ALA A 620 36.79 23.73 5.96
CA ALA A 620 38.00 23.57 6.74
C ALA A 620 38.67 24.94 6.97
N GLU A 621 38.38 25.52 8.14
CA GLU A 621 38.90 26.81 8.52
C GLU A 621 40.37 26.77 8.87
N THR A 622 41.06 27.92 8.72
CA THR A 622 42.38 28.18 9.26
C THR A 622 42.27 29.03 10.51
N VAL A 623 42.92 28.59 11.58
CA VAL A 623 42.94 29.32 12.86
C VAL A 623 44.33 29.81 13.23
N LYS A 624 44.38 30.98 13.87
CA LYS A 624 45.60 31.56 14.42
C LYS A 624 45.70 31.19 15.89
N ILE A 625 46.77 30.50 16.27
CA ILE A 625 47.04 30.02 17.60
C ILE A 625 48.16 30.85 18.26
N ASN A 626 47.86 31.46 19.40
CA ASN A 626 48.81 32.19 20.22
C ASN A 626 49.19 31.35 21.46
N LEU A 627 50.47 31.06 21.62
CA LEU A 627 51.00 30.32 22.76
C LEU A 627 51.35 31.27 23.90
N ARG A 628 51.22 30.80 25.14
CA ARG A 628 51.72 31.53 26.32
C ARG A 628 53.24 31.63 26.24
N PRO A 629 53.85 32.85 26.33
CA PRO A 629 55.28 33.02 26.29
C PRO A 629 55.98 32.20 27.36
N LYS A 630 57.06 31.49 26.98
CA LYS A 630 57.95 30.77 27.89
C LYS A 630 59.40 31.03 27.50
N PRO A 631 60.35 31.02 28.49
CA PRO A 631 61.78 31.07 28.15
C PRO A 631 62.14 29.97 27.15
N LYS A 632 62.93 30.32 26.11
CA LYS A 632 63.34 29.45 25.00
C LYS A 632 62.31 29.13 23.94
N LEU A 633 61.06 29.65 24.02
CA LEU A 633 60.04 29.46 22.99
C LEU A 633 60.20 30.55 21.91
N LYS A 634 60.80 30.20 20.76
CA LYS A 634 61.06 31.14 19.68
C LYS A 634 59.82 31.54 18.86
N LYS A 635 58.84 30.65 18.68
CA LYS A 635 57.62 30.87 17.92
C LYS A 635 56.43 30.82 18.83
N THR A 636 55.84 31.98 19.12
CA THR A 636 54.70 32.14 20.03
C THR A 636 53.37 32.20 19.30
N VAL A 637 53.37 32.40 17.94
CA VAL A 637 52.17 32.49 17.10
C VAL A 637 52.38 31.64 15.87
N PHE A 638 51.40 30.83 15.52
CA PHE A 638 51.38 30.06 14.30
C PHE A 638 49.92 29.86 13.83
N GLU A 639 49.79 29.51 12.55
CA GLU A 639 48.53 29.19 11.91
C GLU A 639 48.35 27.69 11.85
N TYR A 640 47.13 27.24 12.02
CA TYR A 640 46.72 25.83 11.93
C TYR A 640 45.59 25.71 10.94
N ASP A 641 45.79 24.95 9.87
CA ASP A 641 44.85 24.73 8.80
C ASP A 641 44.18 23.38 8.99
N PHE A 642 42.84 23.39 9.17
CA PHE A 642 42.07 22.17 9.32
C PHE A 642 41.97 21.37 8.03
N SER A 643 42.18 21.93 6.83
CA SER A 643 42.20 21.20 5.56
C SER A 643 43.25 20.10 5.51
N THR A 644 44.33 20.26 6.25
CA THR A 644 45.39 19.26 6.39
C THR A 644 45.01 18.03 7.22
N LEU A 645 43.83 18.06 7.87
CA LEU A 645 43.35 16.96 8.67
C LEU A 645 42.33 16.12 7.89
N ALA A 646 42.61 14.83 7.77
CA ALA A 646 41.61 13.90 7.28
C ALA A 646 40.41 13.81 8.24
N ILE A 647 39.22 13.69 7.70
CA ILE A 647 37.97 13.42 8.47
C ILE A 647 38.07 11.99 8.98
N LYS A 648 38.11 11.81 10.30
CA LYS A 648 38.26 10.50 10.97
C LYS A 648 37.04 10.20 11.86
N GLY A 649 36.94 8.97 12.30
CA GLY A 649 35.86 8.58 13.22
C GLY A 649 35.91 9.34 14.56
N LYS A 650 34.75 9.54 15.17
CA LYS A 650 34.52 10.30 16.41
C LYS A 650 35.44 9.88 17.58
N ALA A 651 35.87 8.62 17.66
CA ALA A 651 36.72 8.08 18.72
C ALA A 651 38.23 8.34 18.51
N SER A 652 38.65 8.95 17.39
CA SER A 652 40.06 9.24 17.12
C SER A 652 40.59 10.28 18.10
N ARG A 653 41.86 10.13 18.55
CA ARG A 653 42.55 11.09 19.42
C ARG A 653 42.85 12.43 18.73
N GLY A 654 43.01 12.41 17.41
CA GLY A 654 43.41 13.56 16.62
C GLY A 654 44.93 13.78 16.49
N ASN A 655 45.31 14.83 15.80
CA ASN A 655 46.71 15.18 15.53
C ASN A 655 47.25 16.18 16.58
N LEU A 656 48.50 16.05 16.92
CA LEU A 656 49.17 16.93 17.91
C LEU A 656 49.23 18.37 17.36
N VAL A 657 48.70 19.32 18.11
CA VAL A 657 48.81 20.77 17.81
C VAL A 657 49.94 21.44 18.61
N SER A 658 49.93 21.27 19.91
CA SER A 658 50.95 21.92 20.77
C SER A 658 51.16 21.19 22.09
N LYS A 659 52.40 21.09 22.54
CA LYS A 659 52.78 20.71 23.90
C LYS A 659 52.87 21.91 24.86
N ASN A 660 52.74 23.14 24.35
CA ASN A 660 52.77 24.38 25.10
C ASN A 660 51.35 24.92 25.31
N VAL A 661 51.17 25.66 26.41
CA VAL A 661 49.85 26.23 26.74
C VAL A 661 49.42 27.24 25.67
N ILE A 662 48.23 26.98 25.10
CA ILE A 662 47.61 27.92 24.20
C ILE A 662 46.95 29.03 25.03
N GLN A 663 47.23 30.28 24.70
CA GLN A 663 46.65 31.44 25.34
C GLN A 663 45.33 31.89 24.64
N ARG A 664 45.33 31.83 23.29
CA ARG A 664 44.16 32.23 22.48
C ARG A 664 44.16 31.51 21.15
N ILE A 665 42.96 31.09 20.71
CA ILE A 665 42.71 30.64 19.34
C ILE A 665 41.75 31.64 18.72
N SER A 666 41.99 32.04 17.48
CA SER A 666 41.09 32.94 16.72
C SER A 666 40.96 32.46 15.28
N LEU A 667 39.79 32.61 14.68
CA LEU A 667 39.56 32.36 13.27
C LEU A 667 40.41 33.30 12.41
N LYS A 668 41.09 32.75 11.40
CA LYS A 668 41.82 33.52 10.38
C LYS A 668 41.02 33.57 9.07
N SER A 669 40.58 32.41 8.56
CA SER A 669 39.74 32.26 7.37
C SER A 669 38.80 31.09 7.52
N LYS A 670 37.58 31.15 6.91
CA LYS A 670 36.59 30.09 6.98
C LYS A 670 36.99 28.82 6.22
N GLY A 671 37.82 28.93 5.16
CA GLY A 671 38.17 27.80 4.30
C GLY A 671 37.05 27.36 3.37
N VAL A 672 37.33 26.37 2.54
CA VAL A 672 36.43 25.82 1.55
C VAL A 672 36.00 24.39 1.96
N SER A 673 34.95 23.86 1.33
CA SER A 673 34.53 22.48 1.49
C SER A 673 35.64 21.50 1.08
N THR A 674 35.74 20.40 1.84
CA THR A 674 36.71 19.31 1.58
C THR A 674 36.02 17.99 1.26
N ILE A 675 34.71 18.06 0.99
CA ILE A 675 33.88 16.90 0.65
C ILE A 675 33.21 17.11 -0.72
N GLU A 676 32.74 16.04 -1.34
CA GLU A 676 32.08 16.11 -2.64
C GLU A 676 30.86 17.06 -2.64
N GLY A 677 30.53 17.59 -3.85
CA GLY A 677 29.43 18.51 -4.06
C GLY A 677 28.10 17.98 -3.50
N LYS A 678 27.16 18.87 -3.17
CA LYS A 678 25.83 18.60 -2.64
C LYS A 678 24.84 18.49 -3.78
N ASP A 679 24.01 17.44 -3.79
CA ASP A 679 22.91 17.30 -4.75
C ASP A 679 21.82 18.35 -4.47
N ILE A 680 21.40 19.06 -5.53
CA ILE A 680 20.39 20.13 -5.45
C ILE A 680 19.28 19.88 -6.45
N TRP A 681 18.05 20.06 -6.00
CA TRP A 681 16.82 20.00 -6.81
C TRP A 681 16.08 21.34 -6.75
N PHE A 682 15.26 21.57 -7.77
CA PHE A 682 14.38 22.74 -7.85
C PHE A 682 12.92 22.30 -7.84
N ASP A 683 12.16 22.69 -6.80
CA ASP A 683 10.74 22.48 -6.71
C ASP A 683 9.99 23.53 -7.55
N THR A 684 9.39 23.08 -8.66
CA THR A 684 8.68 23.94 -9.62
C THR A 684 7.37 24.49 -9.09
N ASP A 685 6.78 23.89 -8.04
CA ASP A 685 5.50 24.32 -7.47
C ASP A 685 5.66 25.48 -6.52
N ILE A 686 6.64 25.41 -5.64
CA ILE A 686 6.95 26.47 -4.68
C ILE A 686 8.08 27.40 -5.14
N GLN A 687 8.66 27.16 -6.31
CA GLN A 687 9.75 27.96 -6.93
C GLN A 687 10.95 28.11 -6.00
N LYS A 688 11.43 26.98 -5.44
CA LYS A 688 12.47 26.97 -4.42
C LYS A 688 13.46 25.82 -4.61
N LEU A 689 14.73 26.04 -4.23
CA LEU A 689 15.73 24.97 -4.17
C LEU A 689 15.49 24.07 -2.95
N ASN A 690 15.84 22.79 -3.10
CA ASN A 690 15.83 21.80 -2.02
C ASN A 690 16.94 20.76 -2.20
N ASP A 691 17.19 19.99 -1.14
CA ASP A 691 18.15 18.89 -1.08
C ASP A 691 17.47 17.55 -0.70
N ASP A 692 16.14 17.52 -0.82
CA ASP A 692 15.29 16.38 -0.41
C ASP A 692 14.92 15.47 -1.59
N GLY A 693 15.35 15.79 -2.82
CA GLY A 693 15.05 15.01 -4.02
C GLY A 693 13.72 15.36 -4.69
N HIS A 694 13.08 16.50 -4.36
CA HIS A 694 11.80 16.91 -4.95
C HIS A 694 11.97 17.88 -6.13
N GLY A 695 11.39 17.55 -7.28
CA GLY A 695 11.36 18.39 -8.47
C GLY A 695 12.50 18.11 -9.45
N LEU A 696 12.95 19.15 -10.16
CA LEU A 696 13.99 19.06 -11.18
C LEU A 696 15.37 18.93 -10.56
N TYR A 697 16.12 17.89 -10.90
CA TYR A 697 17.52 17.72 -10.48
C TYR A 697 18.43 18.69 -11.22
N LEU A 698 19.18 19.50 -10.47
CA LEU A 698 20.11 20.51 -11.03
C LEU A 698 21.56 20.04 -11.04
N GLY A 699 21.90 18.94 -10.37
CA GLY A 699 23.26 18.40 -10.28
C GLY A 699 23.90 18.55 -8.91
N LYS A 700 25.18 18.19 -8.82
CA LYS A 700 26.02 18.35 -7.62
C LYS A 700 26.67 19.76 -7.61
N PHE A 701 26.55 20.44 -6.47
CA PHE A 701 27.04 21.81 -6.25
C PHE A 701 28.16 21.81 -5.19
N SER A 702 29.28 22.47 -5.51
CA SER A 702 30.36 22.80 -4.59
C SER A 702 30.32 24.31 -4.24
N ASP A 703 31.19 24.77 -3.32
CA ASP A 703 31.10 26.12 -2.72
C ASP A 703 31.06 27.29 -3.72
N ASP A 704 31.75 27.19 -4.84
CA ASP A 704 31.81 28.24 -5.87
C ASP A 704 30.73 28.11 -6.95
N ASP A 705 29.97 27.02 -6.96
CA ASP A 705 28.96 26.80 -7.97
C ASP A 705 27.76 27.75 -7.81
N LYS A 706 27.18 28.14 -8.93
CA LYS A 706 26.03 29.04 -9.00
C LYS A 706 24.89 28.38 -9.72
N VAL A 707 23.71 28.85 -9.43
CA VAL A 707 22.46 28.50 -10.14
C VAL A 707 22.20 29.59 -11.17
N LEU A 708 21.99 29.21 -12.42
CA LEU A 708 21.51 30.09 -13.49
C LEU A 708 20.00 30.07 -13.52
N ALA A 709 19.36 31.22 -13.41
CA ALA A 709 17.93 31.41 -13.55
C ALA A 709 17.61 32.32 -14.74
N VAL A 710 16.78 31.85 -15.66
CA VAL A 710 16.37 32.55 -16.90
C VAL A 710 14.88 32.76 -16.92
N PHE A 711 14.41 33.96 -17.26
CA PHE A 711 13.02 34.37 -17.14
C PHE A 711 12.37 34.64 -18.50
N LYS A 712 11.03 34.53 -18.55
CA LYS A 712 10.21 34.74 -19.75
C LYS A 712 10.37 36.13 -20.38
N ASN A 713 10.75 37.14 -19.60
CA ASN A 713 11.06 38.48 -20.11
C ASN A 713 12.45 38.61 -20.76
N GLY A 714 13.22 37.52 -20.86
CA GLY A 714 14.57 37.51 -21.42
C GLY A 714 15.63 38.07 -20.50
N SER A 715 15.38 38.22 -19.22
CA SER A 715 16.38 38.48 -18.19
C SER A 715 16.92 37.18 -17.60
N PHE A 716 18.14 37.26 -17.05
CA PHE A 716 18.76 36.18 -16.30
C PHE A 716 19.56 36.73 -15.15
N TYR A 717 19.83 35.89 -14.15
CA TYR A 717 20.83 36.16 -13.12
C TYR A 717 21.40 34.85 -12.56
N THR A 718 22.55 34.93 -11.90
CA THR A 718 23.14 33.80 -11.18
C THR A 718 23.00 34.01 -9.68
N THR A 719 22.68 32.93 -8.91
CA THR A 719 22.59 32.97 -7.46
C THR A 719 23.48 31.90 -6.82
N SER A 720 23.69 32.01 -5.50
CA SER A 720 24.17 30.87 -4.73
C SER A 720 23.13 29.74 -4.73
N PHE A 721 23.54 28.51 -4.37
CA PHE A 721 22.63 27.36 -4.23
C PHE A 721 22.04 27.22 -2.82
N GLU A 722 21.99 28.32 -2.05
CA GLU A 722 21.36 28.31 -0.72
C GLU A 722 19.86 27.97 -0.81
N LEU A 723 19.41 27.04 0.03
CA LEU A 723 18.02 26.55 0.03
C LEU A 723 16.98 27.61 0.42
N VAL A 724 17.40 28.78 0.89
CA VAL A 724 16.50 29.93 1.16
C VAL A 724 16.11 30.69 -0.11
N ASN A 725 16.84 30.51 -1.22
CA ASN A 725 16.60 31.18 -2.47
C ASN A 725 15.23 30.78 -3.06
N ARG A 726 14.43 31.79 -3.42
CA ARG A 726 13.16 31.65 -4.13
C ARG A 726 13.23 32.41 -5.44
N TYR A 727 12.60 31.85 -6.46
CA TYR A 727 12.59 32.42 -7.79
C TYR A 727 11.19 32.94 -8.14
N PRO A 728 11.08 34.03 -8.92
CA PRO A 728 9.79 34.55 -9.37
C PRO A 728 9.04 33.56 -10.26
N GLY A 729 7.69 33.59 -10.24
CA GLY A 729 6.83 32.70 -11.01
C GLY A 729 6.89 32.85 -12.55
N ASN A 730 7.64 33.82 -13.06
CA ASN A 730 7.94 33.97 -14.49
C ASN A 730 9.27 33.29 -14.92
N LEU A 731 9.85 32.45 -14.05
CA LEU A 731 10.99 31.62 -14.39
C LEU A 731 10.64 30.72 -15.57
N LEU A 732 11.54 30.63 -16.55
CA LEU A 732 11.38 29.77 -17.72
C LEU A 732 12.35 28.58 -17.65
N PHE A 733 13.60 28.83 -17.21
CA PHE A 733 14.67 27.83 -17.21
C PHE A 733 15.57 28.03 -15.99
N ILE A 734 16.02 26.91 -15.41
CA ILE A 734 16.93 26.89 -14.27
C ILE A 734 17.87 25.68 -14.38
N GLU A 735 19.15 25.93 -14.13
CA GLU A 735 20.20 24.93 -14.24
C GLU A 735 21.43 25.34 -13.42
N LYS A 736 22.37 24.40 -13.17
CA LYS A 736 23.69 24.72 -12.65
C LYS A 736 24.44 25.62 -13.67
N PHE A 737 24.98 26.73 -13.22
CA PHE A 737 25.70 27.66 -14.09
C PHE A 737 27.04 27.06 -14.56
N ASP A 738 27.26 27.11 -15.87
CA ASP A 738 28.49 26.73 -16.53
C ASP A 738 28.85 27.83 -17.57
N SER A 739 30.00 28.44 -17.43
CA SER A 739 30.46 29.53 -18.31
C SER A 739 30.78 29.08 -19.74
N ASP A 740 31.11 27.80 -19.91
CA ASP A 740 31.54 27.25 -21.20
C ASP A 740 30.40 26.69 -22.01
N LYS A 741 29.29 26.38 -21.33
CA LYS A 741 28.08 25.84 -21.94
C LYS A 741 27.44 26.83 -22.92
N VAL A 742 27.10 26.33 -24.12
CA VAL A 742 26.45 27.11 -25.17
C VAL A 742 24.93 26.90 -25.09
N PHE A 743 24.21 28.01 -25.04
CA PHE A 743 22.76 28.04 -25.03
C PHE A 743 22.22 28.54 -26.35
N THR A 744 21.11 28.00 -26.78
CA THR A 744 20.33 28.45 -27.91
C THR A 744 19.02 29.01 -27.42
N ALA A 745 18.70 30.26 -27.71
CA ALA A 745 17.49 30.94 -27.29
C ALA A 745 16.61 31.32 -28.50
N LEU A 746 15.32 31.02 -28.40
CA LEU A 746 14.27 31.50 -29.29
C LEU A 746 13.54 32.64 -28.62
N TYR A 747 13.50 33.82 -29.23
CA TYR A 747 12.77 34.96 -28.64
C TYR A 747 12.04 35.76 -29.70
N TYR A 748 11.01 36.46 -29.24
CA TYR A 748 10.22 37.41 -30.01
C TYR A 748 10.67 38.84 -29.73
N ASP A 749 10.99 39.60 -30.78
CA ASP A 749 11.27 41.03 -30.69
C ASP A 749 10.00 41.82 -31.02
N GLY A 750 9.49 42.57 -30.02
CA GLY A 750 8.25 43.31 -30.13
C GLY A 750 8.31 44.52 -31.03
N GLN A 751 9.50 45.12 -31.25
CA GLN A 751 9.69 46.26 -32.13
C GLN A 751 9.64 45.83 -33.60
N VAL A 752 10.33 44.76 -33.93
CA VAL A 752 10.43 44.23 -35.33
C VAL A 752 9.31 43.26 -35.67
N LYS A 753 8.57 42.81 -34.65
CA LYS A 753 7.48 41.81 -34.76
C LYS A 753 7.93 40.50 -35.42
N SER A 754 9.12 40.05 -35.08
CA SER A 754 9.73 38.85 -35.64
C SER A 754 10.38 37.99 -34.58
N PHE A 755 10.49 36.68 -34.89
CA PHE A 755 11.18 35.70 -34.04
C PHE A 755 12.66 35.65 -34.45
N TYR A 756 13.51 35.49 -33.44
CA TYR A 756 14.95 35.42 -33.56
C TYR A 756 15.47 34.19 -32.85
N VAL A 757 16.53 33.61 -33.40
CA VAL A 757 17.35 32.57 -32.74
C VAL A 757 18.76 33.14 -32.51
N LYS A 758 19.33 32.80 -31.36
CA LYS A 758 20.72 33.17 -31.03
C LYS A 758 21.40 32.09 -30.21
N ARG A 759 22.73 31.94 -30.44
CA ARG A 759 23.56 30.99 -29.65
C ARG A 759 24.65 31.80 -28.92
N PHE A 760 24.79 31.56 -27.61
CA PHE A 760 25.70 32.33 -26.75
C PHE A 760 25.98 31.52 -25.47
N SER A 761 26.94 31.99 -24.65
CA SER A 761 27.14 31.53 -23.28
C SER A 761 26.74 32.62 -22.30
N PHE A 762 26.18 32.23 -21.14
CA PHE A 762 25.87 33.17 -20.08
C PHE A 762 27.12 33.64 -19.33
N VAL A 763 27.01 34.76 -18.70
CA VAL A 763 28.08 35.35 -17.87
C VAL A 763 27.61 35.45 -16.42
N LEU A 764 28.52 35.42 -15.45
CA LEU A 764 28.19 35.63 -14.05
C LEU A 764 27.52 37.00 -13.85
N SER A 765 26.47 37.07 -13.08
CA SER A 765 25.71 38.30 -12.81
C SER A 765 25.38 38.55 -11.32
N ASP A 766 25.76 37.64 -10.45
CA ASP A 766 25.67 37.73 -8.98
C ASP A 766 24.42 38.48 -8.47
N ASN A 767 23.22 37.85 -8.63
CA ASN A 767 21.92 38.38 -8.24
C ASN A 767 21.46 39.66 -8.99
N THR A 768 22.21 40.12 -9.99
CA THR A 768 21.85 41.30 -10.78
C THR A 768 21.17 40.86 -12.08
N PRO A 769 19.88 41.20 -12.30
CA PRO A 769 19.19 40.83 -13.53
C PRO A 769 19.84 41.52 -14.75
N LEU A 770 20.27 40.73 -15.73
CA LEU A 770 20.80 41.18 -17.02
C LEU A 770 19.84 40.72 -18.13
N SER A 771 19.59 41.60 -19.13
CA SER A 771 18.78 41.23 -20.29
C SER A 771 19.67 40.74 -21.42
N PHE A 772 19.27 39.64 -22.10
CA PHE A 772 19.95 39.12 -23.26
C PHE A 772 19.10 39.15 -24.53
N ILE A 773 17.87 39.64 -24.46
CA ILE A 773 16.99 39.87 -25.62
C ILE A 773 16.72 41.37 -25.77
N SER A 774 15.99 41.78 -26.80
CA SER A 774 15.56 43.16 -27.02
C SER A 774 14.72 43.72 -25.86
N ASP A 775 15.05 44.88 -25.33
CA ASP A 775 14.29 45.61 -24.29
C ASP A 775 12.99 46.25 -24.85
N ALA A 776 12.70 46.07 -26.12
CA ALA A 776 11.53 46.66 -26.76
C ALA A 776 10.22 46.14 -26.13
N PRO A 777 9.18 46.98 -25.97
CA PRO A 777 7.90 46.55 -25.40
C PRO A 777 7.32 45.32 -26.11
N LYS A 778 6.77 44.37 -25.32
CA LYS A 778 6.21 43.13 -25.81
C LYS A 778 7.22 42.12 -26.37
N SER A 779 8.52 42.32 -26.16
CA SER A 779 9.55 41.28 -26.40
C SER A 779 9.48 40.24 -25.30
N TYR A 780 9.68 38.96 -25.66
CA TYR A 780 9.67 37.86 -24.69
C TYR A 780 10.51 36.68 -25.19
N LEU A 781 11.06 35.94 -24.25
CA LEU A 781 11.74 34.69 -24.52
C LEU A 781 10.68 33.60 -24.77
N VAL A 782 10.77 32.94 -25.92
CA VAL A 782 9.87 31.83 -26.28
C VAL A 782 10.29 30.59 -25.54
N ASP A 783 11.60 30.24 -25.72
CA ASP A 783 12.18 29.06 -25.11
C ASP A 783 13.72 29.14 -25.17
N ILE A 784 14.41 28.30 -24.40
CA ILE A 784 15.86 28.19 -24.36
C ILE A 784 16.28 26.74 -24.20
N SER A 785 17.25 26.28 -24.99
CA SER A 785 17.85 24.95 -24.91
C SER A 785 19.32 25.04 -24.55
N SER A 786 19.76 24.11 -23.73
CA SER A 786 21.20 23.86 -23.42
C SER A 786 21.75 22.60 -24.11
N ASP A 787 20.97 22.00 -25.01
CA ASP A 787 21.35 20.81 -25.75
C ASP A 787 22.54 21.07 -26.67
N LYS A 788 23.33 20.04 -26.97
CA LYS A 788 24.53 20.13 -27.81
C LYS A 788 24.16 20.42 -29.26
N HIS A 789 23.15 19.79 -29.80
CA HIS A 789 22.65 19.93 -31.17
C HIS A 789 21.14 20.29 -31.20
N PRO A 790 20.82 21.54 -30.76
CA PRO A 790 19.40 21.92 -30.63
C PRO A 790 18.74 22.12 -31.99
N GLN A 791 17.52 21.58 -32.12
CA GLN A 791 16.69 21.71 -33.31
C GLN A 791 15.39 22.43 -32.99
N TYR A 792 14.93 23.33 -33.89
CA TYR A 792 13.66 24.00 -33.69
C TYR A 792 12.77 23.90 -34.93
N GLU A 793 11.45 23.89 -34.70
CA GLU A 793 10.40 23.80 -35.69
C GLU A 793 9.74 25.15 -35.89
N ILE A 794 9.57 25.54 -37.15
CA ILE A 794 8.76 26.68 -37.56
C ILE A 794 7.47 26.14 -38.18
N SER A 795 6.32 26.31 -37.49
CA SER A 795 5.02 25.98 -38.01
C SER A 795 4.38 27.20 -38.67
N TRP A 796 4.05 27.14 -39.94
CA TRP A 796 3.52 28.25 -40.72
C TRP A 796 1.97 28.34 -40.60
N LYS A 797 1.41 29.53 -40.82
CA LYS A 797 -0.03 29.76 -40.87
C LYS A 797 -0.69 29.31 -42.17
N MET A 798 0.06 29.27 -43.26
CA MET A 798 -0.40 28.82 -44.56
C MET A 798 -0.53 27.29 -44.55
N GLU A 799 -1.70 26.76 -44.87
CA GLU A 799 -1.98 25.31 -44.83
C GLU A 799 -1.13 24.53 -45.84
N ASP A 800 -0.73 25.14 -46.94
CA ASP A 800 0.08 24.51 -47.99
C ASP A 800 1.59 24.49 -47.67
N LYS A 801 2.03 25.14 -46.56
CA LYS A 801 3.45 25.18 -46.24
C LYS A 801 3.74 24.23 -45.05
N PRO A 802 4.48 23.14 -45.28
CA PRO A 802 4.80 22.19 -44.24
C PRO A 802 5.67 22.85 -43.11
N ALA A 803 5.62 22.28 -41.91
CA ALA A 803 6.50 22.71 -40.85
C ALA A 803 7.97 22.51 -41.25
N GLU A 804 8.82 23.47 -40.89
CA GLU A 804 10.24 23.48 -41.23
C GLU A 804 11.07 23.22 -39.96
N ASN A 805 11.86 22.16 -39.98
CA ASN A 805 12.81 21.84 -38.91
C ASN A 805 14.16 22.39 -39.26
N VAL A 806 14.76 23.13 -38.33
CA VAL A 806 16.04 23.83 -38.53
C VAL A 806 17.03 23.41 -37.46
N ASP A 807 18.20 22.93 -37.89
CA ASP A 807 19.36 22.74 -36.99
C ASP A 807 19.92 24.11 -36.60
N ALA A 808 19.81 24.41 -35.31
CA ALA A 808 20.26 25.72 -34.80
C ALA A 808 21.77 25.87 -34.83
N GLU A 809 22.53 24.76 -34.79
CA GLU A 809 24.00 24.79 -34.84
C GLU A 809 24.51 25.13 -36.22
N GLU A 810 23.94 24.54 -37.25
CA GLU A 810 24.27 24.87 -38.64
C GLU A 810 23.75 26.25 -39.05
N TRP A 811 22.57 26.63 -38.50
CA TRP A 811 21.93 27.88 -38.87
C TRP A 811 22.62 29.13 -38.31
N ILE A 812 23.16 29.08 -37.07
CA ILE A 812 23.78 30.22 -36.42
C ILE A 812 24.97 29.80 -35.55
N SER A 813 26.12 30.45 -35.79
CA SER A 813 27.32 30.30 -34.95
C SER A 813 27.17 30.98 -33.59
N LYS A 814 27.89 30.50 -32.55
CA LYS A 814 27.99 31.14 -31.23
C LYS A 814 28.47 32.60 -31.36
N LYS A 815 27.79 33.53 -30.68
CA LYS A 815 28.11 34.95 -30.61
C LYS A 815 28.05 35.46 -29.17
N GLY A 816 28.50 36.68 -28.95
CA GLY A 816 28.38 37.28 -27.62
C GLY A 816 26.91 37.43 -27.15
N ILE A 817 26.71 37.45 -25.83
CA ILE A 817 25.36 37.53 -25.19
C ILE A 817 24.56 38.78 -25.61
N SER A 818 25.20 39.88 -25.95
CA SER A 818 24.56 41.13 -26.42
C SER A 818 24.14 41.09 -27.90
N ALA A 819 24.55 40.07 -28.67
CA ALA A 819 24.24 40.00 -30.11
C ALA A 819 22.72 39.75 -30.31
N LYS A 820 22.11 40.42 -31.32
CA LYS A 820 20.69 40.30 -31.61
C LYS A 820 20.28 38.91 -32.13
N GLY A 821 21.20 38.13 -32.69
CA GLY A 821 20.86 36.82 -33.27
C GLY A 821 20.38 36.93 -34.73
N LYS A 822 19.86 35.84 -35.29
CA LYS A 822 19.38 35.72 -36.67
C LYS A 822 17.87 35.62 -36.69
N LYS A 823 17.20 36.41 -37.55
CA LYS A 823 15.75 36.37 -37.74
C LYS A 823 15.38 35.03 -38.37
N CYS A 824 14.44 34.33 -37.78
CA CYS A 824 13.92 33.05 -38.25
C CYS A 824 12.56 33.17 -38.91
N ALA A 825 11.68 34.01 -38.40
CA ALA A 825 10.34 34.17 -38.97
C ALA A 825 9.63 35.46 -38.55
N GLU A 826 8.63 35.91 -39.34
CA GLU A 826 7.73 37.01 -38.95
C GLU A 826 6.47 36.49 -38.24
N ARG A 827 6.03 37.20 -37.18
CA ARG A 827 4.86 36.77 -36.38
C ARG A 827 3.58 36.66 -37.21
N GLY A 828 3.49 37.44 -38.30
CA GLY A 828 2.33 37.41 -39.21
C GLY A 828 2.20 36.09 -39.97
N GLU A 829 3.31 35.43 -40.22
CA GLU A 829 3.44 34.28 -41.11
C GLU A 829 3.43 32.93 -40.38
N VAL A 830 3.78 32.93 -39.08
CA VAL A 830 3.94 31.67 -38.33
C VAL A 830 2.82 31.45 -37.34
N LYS A 831 2.49 30.18 -37.13
CA LYS A 831 1.60 29.66 -36.07
C LYS A 831 2.38 29.55 -34.75
N SER A 832 3.56 28.90 -34.77
CA SER A 832 4.45 28.72 -33.64
C SER A 832 5.91 28.52 -34.05
N VAL A 833 6.81 28.86 -33.15
CA VAL A 833 8.24 28.51 -33.22
C VAL A 833 8.58 27.85 -31.88
N ARG A 834 9.16 26.63 -31.88
CA ARG A 834 9.43 25.87 -30.65
C ARG A 834 10.65 24.96 -30.85
N PHE A 835 11.34 24.63 -29.79
CA PHE A 835 12.32 23.54 -29.84
C PHE A 835 11.61 22.19 -30.01
N ILE A 836 12.29 21.30 -30.71
CA ILE A 836 11.92 19.89 -30.89
C ILE A 836 13.09 19.03 -30.39
N GLU A 837 12.98 17.71 -30.45
CA GLU A 837 14.03 16.80 -30.00
C GLU A 837 15.38 17.16 -30.68
N PRO A 838 16.49 17.25 -29.93
CA PRO A 838 17.79 17.57 -30.46
C PRO A 838 18.27 16.47 -31.42
N LEU A 839 19.15 16.87 -32.36
CA LEU A 839 19.76 15.91 -33.28
C LEU A 839 20.78 15.06 -32.53
N VAL A 840 20.68 13.74 -32.70
CA VAL A 840 21.70 12.79 -32.24
C VAL A 840 22.67 12.55 -33.38
N LYS A 841 23.90 13.07 -33.27
CA LYS A 841 24.96 12.78 -34.23
C LYS A 841 25.72 11.52 -33.82
N GLU A 842 26.21 10.75 -34.80
CA GLU A 842 26.94 9.48 -34.53
C GLU A 842 28.14 9.65 -33.62
N GLU A 843 28.72 10.83 -33.59
CA GLU A 843 29.85 11.23 -32.73
C GLU A 843 29.49 11.31 -31.22
N ASP A 844 28.20 11.36 -30.87
CA ASP A 844 27.72 11.44 -29.49
C ASP A 844 27.49 10.06 -28.85
N ASN A 845 27.58 8.97 -29.59
CA ASN A 845 27.36 7.59 -29.14
C ASN A 845 28.64 6.85 -28.65
N VAL A 846 29.74 7.56 -28.39
CA VAL A 846 30.93 6.95 -27.81
C VAL A 846 30.72 6.82 -26.29
N PRO A 847 30.77 5.57 -25.71
CA PRO A 847 30.65 5.39 -24.27
C PRO A 847 31.69 6.20 -23.50
N ALA A 848 31.33 6.77 -22.36
CA ALA A 848 32.17 7.60 -21.51
C ALA A 848 33.50 6.91 -21.10
N GLU A 849 33.56 5.58 -21.11
CA GLU A 849 34.77 4.79 -20.85
C GLU A 849 35.82 4.88 -21.96
N GLU A 850 35.44 5.16 -23.21
CA GLU A 850 36.38 5.37 -24.30
C GLU A 850 36.92 6.82 -24.38
N GLN A 851 36.21 7.80 -23.80
CA GLN A 851 36.66 9.18 -23.71
C GLN A 851 37.75 9.37 -22.63
N GLU A 852 37.68 8.63 -21.53
CA GLU A 852 38.77 8.60 -20.53
C GLU A 852 40.03 7.90 -21.06
N ALA A 853 39.89 6.86 -21.89
CA ALA A 853 41.03 6.19 -22.52
C ALA A 853 41.75 7.07 -23.55
N PHE A 854 41.00 7.91 -24.30
CA PHE A 854 41.58 8.82 -25.32
C PHE A 854 42.32 10.02 -24.69
N ASN A 855 41.92 10.46 -23.51
CA ASN A 855 42.57 11.52 -22.75
C ASN A 855 43.83 11.01 -21.99
N LEU A 856 43.88 9.70 -21.67
CA LEU A 856 45.06 9.10 -21.04
C LEU A 856 46.21 8.80 -22.04
N ASP A 857 45.91 8.65 -23.33
CA ASP A 857 46.92 8.41 -24.38
C ASP A 857 47.66 9.72 -24.83
N ILE A 858 47.15 10.90 -24.48
CA ILE A 858 47.76 12.18 -24.80
C ILE A 858 48.78 12.65 -23.73
N GLU A 859 48.72 12.10 -22.50
CA GLU A 859 49.65 12.44 -21.42
C GLU A 859 50.84 11.44 -21.24
N ALA A 860 50.92 10.39 -22.08
CA ALA A 860 51.91 9.32 -21.93
C ALA A 860 53.21 9.47 -22.77
N GLU A 861 53.43 10.62 -23.44
CA GLU A 861 54.64 10.84 -24.26
C GLU A 861 55.67 11.75 -23.60
N ASP A 862 55.97 11.70 -22.31
CA ASP A 862 57.23 12.21 -21.77
C ASP A 862 57.53 11.71 -20.35
N ILE A 863 57.99 10.46 -20.21
CA ILE A 863 58.72 10.00 -19.01
C ILE A 863 59.83 9.03 -19.46
N PRO A 864 61.10 9.29 -19.23
CA PRO A 864 62.20 8.40 -19.61
C PRO A 864 62.32 7.21 -18.69
N ASP A 865 62.51 6.06 -19.32
CA ASP A 865 62.80 4.75 -18.75
C ASP A 865 64.01 4.78 -17.77
N SER A 866 63.78 4.74 -16.47
CA SER A 866 64.63 4.18 -15.45
C SER A 866 63.96 4.16 -14.09
N GLN A 867 63.49 3.01 -13.72
CA GLN A 867 63.25 2.45 -12.38
C GLN A 867 62.02 1.53 -12.35
N LEU A 868 62.20 0.41 -12.97
CA LEU A 868 61.39 -0.78 -12.72
C LEU A 868 62.38 -1.87 -12.30
N ASP A 869 62.52 -2.09 -11.02
CA ASP A 869 62.86 -3.37 -10.40
C ASP A 869 62.72 -3.21 -8.87
N ASP A 870 62.18 -4.24 -8.27
CA ASP A 870 61.99 -4.53 -6.83
C ASP A 870 60.61 -4.11 -6.24
N GLU A 871 59.73 -5.10 -6.25
CA GLU A 871 58.92 -5.61 -5.13
C GLU A 871 57.65 -6.36 -5.61
N LEU A 872 57.89 -7.55 -6.14
CA LEU A 872 56.87 -8.60 -6.23
C LEU A 872 57.40 -9.73 -5.38
N ASP A 873 56.90 -9.85 -4.15
CA ASP A 873 56.72 -11.14 -3.46
C ASP A 873 56.02 -10.93 -2.08
N ASN A 874 55.09 -11.79 -1.83
CA ASN A 874 54.32 -12.02 -0.59
C ASN A 874 52.97 -11.22 -0.53
N ILE A 875 51.84 -11.83 -0.70
CA ILE A 875 51.18 -12.82 0.20
C ILE A 875 49.91 -13.36 -0.47
N ILE A 876 49.92 -14.67 -0.66
CA ILE A 876 48.69 -15.48 -0.81
C ILE A 876 48.36 -16.03 0.57
N GLU A 877 47.17 -15.82 1.06
CA GLU A 877 46.50 -16.78 1.95
C GLU A 877 44.97 -16.59 1.88
N GLU A 878 44.33 -17.71 1.62
CA GLU A 878 42.88 -17.90 1.39
C GLU A 878 42.06 -17.93 2.69
N PRO A 879 40.73 -17.89 2.56
CA PRO A 879 39.80 -17.67 3.66
C PRO A 879 39.31 -18.98 4.28
N THR A 880 39.04 -18.95 5.55
CA THR A 880 38.21 -19.99 6.23
C THR A 880 36.91 -19.37 6.78
N LEU A 881 35.85 -20.05 6.41
CA LEU A 881 34.48 -20.02 6.96
C LEU A 881 34.46 -20.03 8.50
N PHE A 882 33.64 -19.20 9.09
CA PHE A 882 32.52 -19.64 9.96
C PHE A 882 31.48 -18.50 10.07
#